data_9c4b169bf5a9ed71f2746da26f669f00
#
_entry.id   9c4b169bf5a9ed71f2746da26f669f00
#
_cell.length_a   1.000
_cell.length_b   1.000
_cell.length_c   1.000
_cell.angle_alpha   90.00
_cell.angle_beta   90.00
_cell.angle_gamma   90.00
#
_symmetry.space_group_name_H-M   'P 1'
#
loop_
_entity.id
_entity.type
_entity.pdbx_description
1 polymer ?
#
loop_
_entity_poly.entity_id
_entity_poly.type
_entity_poly.pdbx_seq_one_letter_code
_entity_poly.pdbx_strand_id
1 'polypeptide(L)'
;MGSKRLRGSVLLCLLVGLIAALVIAGCGGGGSSSSSTAETTEETTEPTETAEGEGIAAAPVFTSEELDEPAGENWITNGGGTTNDRFSTLDEINTENVKELKGDWMTKIGHNATAAKFSAEGQALEYEGTIYISDGADDVFALDAGSGEILWTYEPKLPPDPLGEVVCCGWDNRGVALGDGMVYISQLNGDQVALDQETGQVKWSTPVVKPGEGFTITSAPLYYDGNLYVGGSGGEYGIRGRLTALDAKTGKILWRSYTIPGPGEKGHNTWPSDNKAWTHGGAGIWNTPTVNPKTGTLFFSTSNAAPDWNGSEREGDNEWSASIVAMDAETGKIKWGYQMVHHDLWDFDAPSPTVLMDGEMNGEQVEAVGEPEKTGWVYLLNQKTGKPIYPIPEVKVPQDPANKTSPTQPEPTMEPFSPVQTSAESVKIVEKSLANEKPVPKVRATKIFEPMSTDPNLINLTPNSASGGNNWPPSSYDPKDNMYFVCSLEGAFGVIAETNHTKYEAGKTFTGGEFGPTTGFGAPGFVTAYDMSTGKIAWQDDLPESCYSGAVSTAGGLVFVGQNNGEFHAFNAENGEKLWSFQTGAGANTTATVFEDEGEEKVAIYAGGNSLAATPHGENFWVFSLKGTMGPEKGTEQKAEGTEHAGEKKEGPEGETPTEETEEAKGGESAEAGGTGDAAAGKEVFAQNCSTCHGATGHGGNGGPDLRTMPLAKTQAGAEKQVTDGGGGMPAFKGTLSSEEISNVAAYVVEEIVGK
;
A
#
# COMPACT_ATOMS: atom_id res chain seq x y z
N MET A 1 -17.90 -38.30 53.53
CA MET A 1 -18.20 -37.35 54.59
C MET A 1 -18.15 -35.98 53.97
N GLY A 2 -19.17 -35.33 53.71
CA GLY A 2 -20.43 -34.83 54.17
C GLY A 2 -20.56 -33.46 53.54
N SER A 3 -21.34 -33.32 52.61
CA SER A 3 -22.69 -32.74 52.47
C SER A 3 -22.91 -31.39 53.18
N LYS A 4 -23.28 -30.37 52.43
CA LYS A 4 -24.59 -29.70 52.59
C LYS A 4 -24.86 -28.69 51.46
N ARG A 5 -26.01 -28.90 50.86
CA ARG A 5 -26.79 -27.97 50.03
C ARG A 5 -27.37 -26.85 50.87
N LEU A 6 -27.65 -25.69 50.29
CA LEU A 6 -28.92 -25.00 50.53
C LEU A 6 -29.36 -24.17 49.32
N ARG A 7 -30.63 -24.33 49.02
CA ARG A 7 -31.50 -23.68 48.03
C ARG A 7 -32.14 -22.42 48.60
N GLY A 8 -32.67 -21.59 47.70
CA GLY A 8 -33.78 -20.62 47.98
C GLY A 8 -33.70 -19.50 46.96
N SER A 9 -34.50 -19.42 46.04
CA SER A 9 -35.95 -19.20 45.74
C SER A 9 -36.16 -17.75 45.30
N VAL A 10 -36.46 -17.58 44.05
CA VAL A 10 -37.61 -17.00 43.34
C VAL A 10 -38.39 -15.90 44.09
N LEU A 11 -38.52 -14.73 43.48
CA LEU A 11 -39.81 -14.03 43.41
C LEU A 11 -39.93 -13.16 42.15
N LEU A 12 -41.01 -13.40 41.46
CA LEU A 12 -41.64 -12.82 40.29
C LEU A 12 -42.44 -11.57 40.71
N CYS A 13 -42.43 -10.48 39.96
CA CYS A 13 -43.56 -9.55 39.92
C CYS A 13 -43.68 -8.91 38.53
N LEU A 14 -44.70 -9.38 37.83
CA LEU A 14 -45.41 -8.73 36.74
C LEU A 14 -46.27 -7.59 37.29
N LEU A 15 -46.35 -6.46 36.59
CA LEU A 15 -47.61 -5.70 36.50
C LEU A 15 -47.66 -4.85 35.21
N VAL A 16 -48.73 -5.07 34.54
CA VAL A 16 -49.34 -4.53 33.34
C VAL A 16 -49.95 -3.15 33.63
N GLY A 17 -49.98 -2.26 32.66
CA GLY A 17 -50.77 -1.02 32.72
C GLY A 17 -50.85 -0.29 31.37
N LEU A 18 -52.00 -0.43 30.77
CA LEU A 18 -52.48 -0.03 29.43
C LEU A 18 -53.15 1.37 29.45
N ILE A 19 -53.30 2.00 28.22
CA ILE A 19 -54.32 2.95 27.77
C ILE A 19 -54.07 4.46 28.12
N ALA A 20 -54.32 5.47 27.28
CA ALA A 20 -55.23 5.68 26.14
C ALA A 20 -54.85 6.93 25.34
N ALA A 21 -55.33 6.95 24.11
CA ALA A 21 -55.35 8.10 23.19
C ALA A 21 -56.42 9.16 23.54
N LEU A 22 -56.19 10.40 23.16
CA LEU A 22 -57.31 11.35 22.94
C LEU A 22 -56.94 12.39 21.87
N VAL A 23 -57.78 12.39 20.83
CA VAL A 23 -57.90 13.37 19.76
C VAL A 23 -58.78 14.51 20.29
N ILE A 24 -58.43 15.77 20.02
CA ILE A 24 -59.40 16.87 19.96
C ILE A 24 -58.99 17.82 18.80
N ALA A 25 -59.91 17.95 17.86
CA ALA A 25 -59.95 18.98 16.85
C ALA A 25 -60.69 20.27 17.41
N GLY A 26 -60.32 21.42 16.89
CA GLY A 26 -61.02 22.66 17.20
C GLY A 26 -60.79 23.74 16.15
N CYS A 27 -61.85 24.08 15.43
CA CYS A 27 -61.97 25.07 14.39
C CYS A 27 -62.09 26.51 14.91
N GLY A 28 -61.89 27.46 13.95
CA GLY A 28 -62.60 28.73 13.88
C GLY A 28 -61.71 29.96 13.84
N GLY A 29 -61.74 30.73 12.80
CA GLY A 29 -62.52 31.71 12.14
C GLY A 29 -61.67 32.94 11.96
N GLY A 30 -61.51 33.55 10.84
CA GLY A 30 -62.42 34.35 10.05
C GLY A 30 -61.95 35.79 10.05
N GLY A 31 -61.67 36.37 8.88
CA GLY A 31 -61.43 37.83 8.73
C GLY A 31 -61.02 38.21 7.33
N SER A 32 -62.02 38.60 6.52
CA SER A 32 -61.89 39.15 5.16
C SER A 32 -61.36 40.57 5.15
N SER A 33 -60.58 40.96 4.18
CA SER A 33 -60.75 42.25 3.50
C SER A 33 -60.12 42.21 2.10
N SER A 34 -60.92 42.67 1.16
CA SER A 34 -60.74 42.81 -0.27
C SER A 34 -59.81 43.95 -0.66
N SER A 35 -59.07 43.84 -1.76
CA SER A 35 -59.26 44.68 -2.96
C SER A 35 -58.17 44.55 -4.01
N SER A 36 -58.62 44.37 -5.20
CA SER A 36 -58.32 44.92 -6.52
C SER A 36 -57.14 44.35 -7.33
N THR A 37 -57.62 43.69 -8.36
CA THR A 37 -57.13 43.44 -9.74
C THR A 37 -56.05 44.32 -10.31
N ALA A 38 -55.03 43.69 -10.86
CA ALA A 38 -54.37 44.06 -12.11
C ALA A 38 -53.95 42.74 -12.82
N GLU A 39 -54.59 42.50 -13.97
CA GLU A 39 -54.25 41.49 -14.92
C GLU A 39 -52.85 41.77 -15.53
N THR A 40 -51.92 40.84 -15.41
CA THR A 40 -50.77 40.74 -16.30
C THR A 40 -50.75 39.31 -16.79
N THR A 41 -50.97 39.14 -18.08
CA THR A 41 -50.78 37.88 -18.80
C THR A 41 -49.30 37.45 -18.73
N GLU A 42 -49.02 36.44 -17.94
CA GLU A 42 -47.77 35.69 -18.03
C GLU A 42 -48.00 34.44 -18.88
N GLU A 43 -47.22 34.34 -19.94
CA GLU A 43 -46.99 33.14 -20.73
C GLU A 43 -46.53 32.01 -19.83
N THR A 44 -47.34 30.98 -19.69
CA THR A 44 -46.92 29.70 -19.07
C THR A 44 -45.97 29.01 -20.03
N THR A 45 -44.66 29.14 -19.78
CA THR A 45 -43.68 28.16 -20.20
C THR A 45 -43.84 26.97 -19.28
N GLU A 46 -44.20 25.82 -19.86
CA GLU A 46 -44.14 24.53 -19.20
C GLU A 46 -42.70 24.30 -18.69
N PRO A 47 -42.50 23.83 -17.46
CA PRO A 47 -41.17 23.43 -17.04
C PRO A 47 -40.76 22.23 -17.91
N THR A 48 -39.65 22.36 -18.62
CA THR A 48 -38.94 21.27 -19.21
C THR A 48 -38.65 20.28 -18.06
N GLU A 49 -39.16 19.07 -18.14
CA GLU A 49 -38.72 17.97 -17.30
C GLU A 49 -37.19 17.86 -17.47
N THR A 50 -36.45 18.30 -16.48
CA THR A 50 -35.06 17.89 -16.30
C THR A 50 -35.14 16.38 -16.09
N ALA A 51 -34.47 15.61 -16.92
CA ALA A 51 -34.24 14.20 -16.70
C ALA A 51 -33.79 14.02 -15.24
N GLU A 52 -34.60 13.32 -14.45
CA GLU A 52 -34.15 12.83 -13.15
C GLU A 52 -32.93 11.94 -13.46
N GLY A 53 -31.74 12.35 -13.09
CA GLY A 53 -30.55 11.51 -13.19
C GLY A 53 -30.85 10.21 -12.43
N GLU A 54 -30.58 9.09 -13.05
CA GLU A 54 -30.66 7.79 -12.38
C GLU A 54 -29.73 7.86 -11.17
N GLY A 55 -30.25 7.57 -9.96
CA GLY A 55 -29.47 7.58 -8.73
C GLY A 55 -28.41 6.46 -8.76
N ILE A 56 -27.40 6.54 -7.89
CA ILE A 56 -26.35 5.52 -7.76
C ILE A 56 -26.98 4.14 -7.54
N ALA A 57 -26.64 3.18 -8.39
CA ALA A 57 -27.11 1.80 -8.27
C ALA A 57 -26.54 1.15 -7.00
N ALA A 58 -27.42 0.58 -6.17
CA ALA A 58 -26.98 -0.07 -4.93
C ALA A 58 -26.44 -1.47 -5.21
N ALA A 59 -25.22 -1.76 -4.78
CA ALA A 59 -24.62 -3.08 -4.84
C ALA A 59 -25.46 -4.08 -4.01
N PRO A 60 -25.78 -5.27 -4.53
CA PRO A 60 -26.53 -6.27 -3.81
C PRO A 60 -25.72 -6.90 -2.66
N VAL A 61 -26.33 -7.81 -1.93
CA VAL A 61 -25.59 -8.82 -1.19
C VAL A 61 -25.09 -9.81 -2.24
N PHE A 62 -23.86 -9.62 -2.71
CA PHE A 62 -23.28 -10.47 -3.73
C PHE A 62 -23.24 -11.93 -3.29
N THR A 63 -23.68 -12.81 -4.15
CA THR A 63 -23.57 -14.26 -3.96
C THR A 63 -22.14 -14.74 -4.18
N SER A 64 -21.82 -15.92 -3.68
CA SER A 64 -20.51 -16.54 -3.94
C SER A 64 -20.26 -16.80 -5.44
N GLU A 65 -21.31 -16.99 -6.23
CA GLU A 65 -21.22 -17.19 -7.69
C GLU A 65 -20.89 -15.87 -8.38
N GLU A 66 -21.55 -14.77 -8.03
CA GLU A 66 -21.25 -13.43 -8.58
C GLU A 66 -19.83 -12.96 -8.24
N LEU A 67 -19.34 -13.28 -7.04
CA LEU A 67 -17.98 -12.94 -6.61
C LEU A 67 -16.89 -13.86 -7.23
N ASP A 68 -17.26 -15.06 -7.77
CA ASP A 68 -16.34 -16.00 -8.44
C ASP A 68 -16.24 -15.73 -9.96
N GLU A 69 -17.11 -14.88 -10.50
CA GLU A 69 -17.03 -14.50 -11.91
C GLU A 69 -15.83 -13.57 -12.15
N PRO A 70 -15.06 -13.78 -13.24
CA PRO A 70 -14.01 -12.87 -13.61
C PRO A 70 -14.54 -11.46 -13.88
N ALA A 71 -13.74 -10.43 -13.62
CA ALA A 71 -14.11 -9.05 -13.94
C ALA A 71 -14.39 -8.87 -15.44
N GLY A 72 -15.43 -8.11 -15.75
CA GLY A 72 -15.91 -7.83 -17.10
C GLY A 72 -16.58 -6.48 -17.15
N GLU A 73 -17.93 -6.45 -17.32
CA GLU A 73 -18.68 -5.20 -17.31
C GLU A 73 -18.40 -4.37 -16.05
N ASN A 74 -18.36 -5.01 -14.88
CA ASN A 74 -18.06 -4.38 -13.60
C ASN A 74 -16.72 -4.86 -13.01
N TRP A 75 -16.16 -4.07 -12.09
CA TRP A 75 -14.99 -4.41 -11.27
C TRP A 75 -15.34 -4.33 -9.79
N ILE A 76 -15.99 -5.35 -9.25
CA ILE A 76 -16.73 -5.28 -7.98
C ILE A 76 -15.90 -5.56 -6.72
N THR A 77 -14.67 -6.07 -6.85
CA THR A 77 -13.79 -6.36 -5.72
C THR A 77 -12.39 -5.79 -5.95
N ASN A 78 -11.64 -5.56 -4.86
CA ASN A 78 -10.21 -5.29 -4.96
C ASN A 78 -9.51 -6.54 -5.51
N GLY A 79 -9.14 -6.50 -6.78
CA GLY A 79 -8.55 -7.64 -7.48
C GLY A 79 -9.39 -8.24 -8.60
N GLY A 80 -10.55 -7.64 -8.93
CA GLY A 80 -11.43 -8.04 -10.04
C GLY A 80 -12.45 -9.10 -9.65
N GLY A 81 -12.05 -10.08 -8.86
CA GLY A 81 -12.88 -11.15 -8.32
C GLY A 81 -12.32 -11.63 -6.97
N THR A 82 -12.95 -12.62 -6.36
CA THR A 82 -12.47 -13.22 -5.10
C THR A 82 -11.15 -13.98 -5.26
N THR A 83 -10.73 -14.26 -6.50
CA THR A 83 -9.48 -14.92 -6.86
C THR A 83 -8.28 -13.98 -6.82
N ASN A 84 -8.50 -12.66 -6.82
CA ASN A 84 -7.46 -11.63 -6.93
C ASN A 84 -6.59 -11.77 -8.19
N ASP A 85 -7.12 -12.35 -9.27
CA ASP A 85 -6.36 -12.60 -10.49
C ASP A 85 -6.11 -11.34 -11.33
N ARG A 86 -6.87 -10.28 -11.10
CA ARG A 86 -6.77 -9.00 -11.82
C ARG A 86 -6.78 -9.19 -13.33
N PHE A 87 -7.65 -10.08 -13.77
CA PHE A 87 -7.92 -10.37 -15.17
C PHE A 87 -9.29 -9.83 -15.57
N SER A 88 -9.34 -9.06 -16.67
CA SER A 88 -10.58 -8.60 -17.30
C SER A 88 -10.94 -9.48 -18.49
N THR A 89 -12.20 -9.88 -18.60
CA THR A 89 -12.72 -10.63 -19.76
C THR A 89 -12.99 -9.74 -20.97
N LEU A 90 -12.85 -8.41 -20.85
CA LEU A 90 -13.05 -7.48 -21.95
C LEU A 90 -11.89 -7.57 -22.97
N ASP A 91 -12.21 -7.37 -24.24
CA ASP A 91 -11.27 -7.50 -25.37
C ASP A 91 -11.45 -6.45 -26.48
N GLU A 92 -12.30 -5.43 -26.26
CA GLU A 92 -12.44 -4.32 -27.19
C GLU A 92 -11.12 -3.56 -27.35
N ILE A 93 -10.45 -3.27 -26.22
CA ILE A 93 -9.08 -2.73 -26.20
C ILE A 93 -8.10 -3.92 -26.27
N ASN A 94 -7.33 -4.00 -27.37
CA ASN A 94 -6.49 -5.15 -27.62
C ASN A 94 -5.15 -4.77 -28.26
N THR A 95 -4.30 -5.75 -28.54
CA THR A 95 -2.96 -5.55 -29.07
C THR A 95 -2.90 -4.80 -30.42
N GLU A 96 -3.98 -4.78 -31.21
CA GLU A 96 -4.02 -4.10 -32.49
C GLU A 96 -4.34 -2.59 -32.38
N ASN A 97 -5.23 -2.22 -31.40
CA ASN A 97 -5.80 -0.88 -31.30
C ASN A 97 -5.37 -0.09 -30.06
N VAL A 98 -4.72 -0.68 -29.05
CA VAL A 98 -4.31 0.00 -27.79
C VAL A 98 -3.47 1.25 -28.03
N LYS A 99 -2.74 1.35 -29.13
CA LYS A 99 -2.01 2.56 -29.55
C LYS A 99 -2.90 3.79 -29.79
N GLU A 100 -4.21 3.59 -29.94
CA GLU A 100 -5.22 4.64 -30.15
C GLU A 100 -5.80 5.12 -28.83
N LEU A 101 -5.53 4.41 -27.72
CA LEU A 101 -6.04 4.71 -26.36
C LEU A 101 -5.61 6.11 -25.90
N LYS A 102 -6.55 6.90 -25.40
CA LYS A 102 -6.32 8.26 -24.88
C LYS A 102 -7.18 8.50 -23.64
N GLY A 103 -6.81 9.53 -22.88
CA GLY A 103 -7.66 9.96 -21.77
C GLY A 103 -9.05 10.36 -22.27
N ASP A 104 -10.05 9.75 -21.69
CA ASP A 104 -11.45 10.11 -21.89
C ASP A 104 -11.77 11.33 -21.02
N TRP A 105 -11.52 11.20 -19.74
CA TRP A 105 -11.57 12.28 -18.77
C TRP A 105 -10.48 12.12 -17.68
N MET A 106 -10.26 13.20 -16.92
CA MET A 106 -9.37 13.22 -15.76
C MET A 106 -9.97 14.10 -14.67
N THR A 107 -10.09 13.56 -13.47
CA THR A 107 -10.61 14.27 -12.31
C THR A 107 -9.52 14.36 -11.23
N LYS A 108 -9.43 15.52 -10.59
CA LYS A 108 -8.56 15.72 -9.43
C LYS A 108 -9.26 15.22 -8.19
N ILE A 109 -8.66 14.25 -7.51
CA ILE A 109 -9.18 13.68 -6.27
C ILE A 109 -8.10 13.61 -5.19
N GLY A 110 -8.55 13.69 -3.94
CA GLY A 110 -7.72 13.41 -2.77
C GLY A 110 -6.78 14.53 -2.35
N HIS A 111 -5.87 14.15 -1.48
CA HIS A 111 -4.90 15.04 -0.83
C HIS A 111 -3.44 14.62 -1.06
N ASN A 112 -3.16 13.69 -1.97
CA ASN A 112 -1.83 13.14 -2.15
C ASN A 112 -0.81 14.20 -2.60
N ALA A 113 -1.23 15.24 -3.31
CA ALA A 113 -0.37 16.37 -3.68
C ALA A 113 -0.10 17.33 -2.51
N THR A 114 -0.87 17.27 -1.42
CA THR A 114 -0.79 18.26 -0.32
C THR A 114 0.35 18.01 0.65
N ALA A 115 0.81 16.77 0.80
CA ALA A 115 1.93 16.44 1.67
C ALA A 115 2.62 15.15 1.22
N ALA A 116 3.95 15.13 1.33
CA ALA A 116 4.80 14.01 0.91
C ALA A 116 4.57 12.69 1.69
N LYS A 117 3.79 12.71 2.77
CA LYS A 117 3.47 11.51 3.55
C LYS A 117 2.38 10.63 2.93
N PHE A 118 1.59 11.17 2.00
CA PHE A 118 0.49 10.43 1.39
C PHE A 118 0.95 9.59 0.21
N SER A 119 0.40 8.39 0.08
CA SER A 119 0.65 7.47 -1.02
C SER A 119 -0.65 7.04 -1.67
N ALA A 120 -0.71 7.07 -3.00
CA ALA A 120 -1.77 6.46 -3.77
C ALA A 120 -1.43 5.00 -4.04
N GLU A 121 -2.13 4.07 -3.41
CA GLU A 121 -1.93 2.62 -3.55
C GLU A 121 -3.26 1.87 -3.84
N GLY A 122 -4.37 2.59 -3.82
CA GLY A 122 -5.72 2.03 -4.00
C GLY A 122 -5.98 1.55 -5.43
N GLN A 123 -6.73 0.45 -5.55
CA GLN A 123 -7.37 0.04 -6.80
C GLN A 123 -8.82 0.51 -6.78
N ALA A 124 -9.27 1.16 -7.84
CA ALA A 124 -10.66 1.59 -7.97
C ALA A 124 -11.57 0.37 -8.15
N LEU A 125 -12.79 0.47 -7.60
CA LEU A 125 -13.90 -0.42 -7.94
C LEU A 125 -14.85 0.31 -8.87
N GLU A 126 -15.50 -0.43 -9.73
CA GLU A 126 -16.58 0.10 -10.55
C GLU A 126 -17.79 -0.83 -10.43
N TYR A 127 -18.98 -0.23 -10.29
CA TYR A 127 -20.24 -0.95 -10.24
C TYR A 127 -21.37 -0.10 -10.84
N GLU A 128 -21.96 -0.59 -11.95
CA GLU A 128 -23.13 -0.01 -12.61
C GLU A 128 -22.98 1.52 -12.86
N GLY A 129 -21.86 1.91 -13.48
CA GLY A 129 -21.57 3.31 -13.86
C GLY A 129 -21.04 4.19 -12.72
N THR A 130 -20.67 3.64 -11.57
CA THR A 130 -20.08 4.40 -10.46
C THR A 130 -18.73 3.84 -10.03
N ILE A 131 -17.72 4.70 -10.02
CA ILE A 131 -16.35 4.35 -9.58
C ILE A 131 -16.18 4.73 -8.11
N TYR A 132 -15.57 3.84 -7.32
CA TYR A 132 -15.22 4.06 -5.91
C TYR A 132 -13.73 3.90 -5.71
N ILE A 133 -13.08 4.89 -5.09
CA ILE A 133 -11.63 4.88 -4.83
C ILE A 133 -11.31 5.58 -3.52
N SER A 134 -10.24 5.13 -2.84
CA SER A 134 -9.66 5.82 -1.69
C SER A 134 -8.31 6.43 -2.02
N ASP A 135 -7.94 7.49 -1.28
CA ASP A 135 -6.60 8.07 -1.29
C ASP A 135 -5.78 7.69 -0.04
N GLY A 136 -4.55 8.23 0.07
CA GLY A 136 -3.67 7.97 1.20
C GLY A 136 -4.11 8.61 2.53
N ALA A 137 -5.11 9.47 2.53
CA ALA A 137 -5.70 10.06 3.74
C ALA A 137 -6.92 9.28 4.27
N ASP A 138 -7.24 8.13 3.67
CA ASP A 138 -8.48 7.36 3.85
C ASP A 138 -9.74 8.08 3.35
N ASP A 139 -9.60 9.13 2.52
CA ASP A 139 -10.75 9.74 1.88
C ASP A 139 -11.32 8.77 0.84
N VAL A 140 -12.65 8.75 0.69
CA VAL A 140 -13.34 7.91 -0.30
C VAL A 140 -14.13 8.79 -1.24
N PHE A 141 -14.00 8.52 -2.53
CA PHE A 141 -14.67 9.23 -3.61
C PHE A 141 -15.58 8.27 -4.36
N ALA A 142 -16.81 8.73 -4.67
CA ALA A 142 -17.64 8.12 -5.68
C ALA A 142 -17.69 9.06 -6.89
N LEU A 143 -17.41 8.54 -8.08
CA LEU A 143 -17.38 9.29 -9.32
C LEU A 143 -18.32 8.63 -10.34
N ASP A 144 -18.93 9.44 -11.15
CA ASP A 144 -19.63 8.98 -12.34
C ASP A 144 -18.63 8.46 -13.37
N ALA A 145 -18.80 7.22 -13.83
CA ALA A 145 -17.85 6.54 -14.70
C ALA A 145 -17.79 7.14 -16.12
N GLY A 146 -18.89 7.73 -16.58
CA GLY A 146 -18.98 8.36 -17.90
C GLY A 146 -18.32 9.73 -17.96
N SER A 147 -18.46 10.55 -16.91
CA SER A 147 -18.04 11.96 -16.91
C SER A 147 -16.89 12.29 -15.97
N GLY A 148 -16.64 11.48 -14.96
CA GLY A 148 -15.69 11.76 -13.88
C GLY A 148 -16.20 12.80 -12.88
N GLU A 149 -17.50 13.14 -12.86
CA GLU A 149 -18.08 14.01 -11.84
C GLU A 149 -18.01 13.34 -10.47
N ILE A 150 -17.56 14.07 -9.44
CA ILE A 150 -17.55 13.58 -8.07
C ILE A 150 -18.99 13.64 -7.54
N LEU A 151 -19.59 12.47 -7.32
CA LEU A 151 -20.94 12.32 -6.81
C LEU A 151 -21.01 12.58 -5.30
N TRP A 152 -20.05 12.06 -4.56
CA TRP A 152 -19.86 12.35 -3.14
C TRP A 152 -18.41 12.07 -2.70
N THR A 153 -18.03 12.67 -1.58
CA THR A 153 -16.75 12.46 -0.91
C THR A 153 -16.98 12.17 0.56
N TYR A 154 -16.24 11.21 1.11
CA TYR A 154 -16.12 10.96 2.54
C TYR A 154 -14.70 11.31 2.99
N GLU A 155 -14.56 12.20 3.96
CA GLU A 155 -13.29 12.65 4.52
C GLU A 155 -13.24 12.30 6.03
N PRO A 156 -12.47 11.27 6.45
CA PRO A 156 -12.32 10.92 7.86
C PRO A 156 -11.44 11.95 8.58
N LYS A 157 -11.71 12.17 9.85
CA LYS A 157 -10.83 12.99 10.70
C LYS A 157 -9.83 12.09 11.40
N LEU A 158 -8.72 11.80 10.74
CA LEU A 158 -7.65 11.02 11.33
C LEU A 158 -6.83 11.86 12.31
N PRO A 159 -6.70 11.44 13.59
CA PRO A 159 -5.86 12.16 14.54
C PRO A 159 -4.38 11.98 14.17
N PRO A 160 -3.57 13.03 14.15
CA PRO A 160 -2.14 12.91 13.85
C PRO A 160 -1.38 12.07 14.89
N ASP A 161 -1.78 12.10 16.15
CA ASP A 161 -1.27 11.26 17.23
C ASP A 161 -2.31 10.18 17.60
N PRO A 162 -1.95 8.90 17.75
CA PRO A 162 -0.59 8.33 17.62
C PRO A 162 -0.22 7.85 16.20
N LEU A 163 -0.99 8.17 15.15
CA LEU A 163 -0.77 7.62 13.81
C LEU A 163 0.63 7.92 13.26
N GLY A 164 1.14 9.13 13.44
CA GLY A 164 2.49 9.51 13.03
C GLY A 164 3.62 8.71 13.69
N GLU A 165 3.33 7.94 14.76
CA GLU A 165 4.31 7.08 15.44
C GLU A 165 4.27 5.62 14.97
N VAL A 166 3.16 5.18 14.35
CA VAL A 166 2.91 3.75 14.02
C VAL A 166 2.63 3.49 12.54
N VAL A 167 2.63 4.51 11.69
CA VAL A 167 2.60 4.38 10.24
C VAL A 167 4.03 4.48 9.72
N CYS A 168 4.65 3.35 9.37
CA CYS A 168 6.08 3.29 9.04
C CYS A 168 6.43 3.95 7.71
N CYS A 169 5.57 3.79 6.69
CA CYS A 169 5.99 3.85 5.29
C CYS A 169 5.22 4.88 4.46
N GLY A 170 4.65 5.86 5.12
CA GLY A 170 3.71 6.82 4.55
C GLY A 170 2.26 6.44 4.84
N TRP A 171 1.37 7.41 4.70
CA TRP A 171 -0.06 7.17 4.83
C TRP A 171 -0.60 6.64 3.52
N ASP A 172 -1.14 5.44 3.55
CA ASP A 172 -1.60 4.69 2.39
C ASP A 172 -2.90 3.96 2.68
N ASN A 173 -3.73 3.81 1.66
CA ASN A 173 -4.93 2.98 1.67
C ASN A 173 -5.03 2.26 0.34
N ARG A 174 -5.29 0.93 0.37
CA ARG A 174 -5.27 0.09 -0.84
C ARG A 174 -6.64 -0.15 -1.44
N GLY A 175 -7.67 0.56 -0.96
CA GLY A 175 -8.98 0.55 -1.59
C GLY A 175 -10.13 0.23 -0.66
N VAL A 176 -11.29 0.06 -1.24
CA VAL A 176 -12.58 -0.18 -0.59
C VAL A 176 -13.15 -1.54 -0.98
N ALA A 177 -14.26 -1.94 -0.34
CA ALA A 177 -15.08 -3.06 -0.79
C ALA A 177 -16.54 -2.62 -0.92
N LEU A 178 -17.32 -3.34 -1.75
CA LEU A 178 -18.74 -3.09 -2.02
C LEU A 178 -19.61 -4.26 -1.57
N GLY A 179 -20.84 -3.98 -1.19
CA GLY A 179 -21.89 -4.97 -0.94
C GLY A 179 -23.01 -4.45 -0.03
N ASP A 180 -24.21 -4.99 -0.16
CA ASP A 180 -25.42 -4.66 0.65
C ASP A 180 -25.72 -3.14 0.67
N GLY A 181 -25.51 -2.43 -0.47
CA GLY A 181 -25.71 -0.98 -0.59
C GLY A 181 -24.72 -0.15 0.21
N MET A 182 -23.54 -0.68 0.50
CA MET A 182 -22.51 -0.01 1.29
C MET A 182 -21.15 -0.04 0.60
N VAL A 183 -20.35 0.99 0.88
CA VAL A 183 -18.91 1.05 0.61
C VAL A 183 -18.18 0.88 1.93
N TYR A 184 -17.25 -0.07 1.99
CA TYR A 184 -16.51 -0.39 3.20
C TYR A 184 -15.06 0.07 3.06
N ILE A 185 -14.57 0.80 4.05
CA ILE A 185 -13.16 1.23 4.13
C ILE A 185 -12.55 0.84 5.47
N SER A 186 -11.35 0.28 5.42
CA SER A 186 -10.48 0.11 6.59
C SER A 186 -9.61 1.34 6.73
N GLN A 187 -9.48 1.90 7.94
CA GLN A 187 -8.78 3.17 8.15
C GLN A 187 -7.48 3.00 8.92
N LEU A 188 -6.54 3.90 8.70
CA LEU A 188 -5.23 3.95 9.38
C LEU A 188 -5.35 4.02 10.91
N ASN A 189 -6.42 4.63 11.44
CA ASN A 189 -6.70 4.68 12.88
C ASN A 189 -7.17 3.33 13.47
N GLY A 190 -7.34 2.31 12.62
CA GLY A 190 -7.76 0.98 13.01
C GLY A 190 -9.27 0.74 13.03
N ASP A 191 -10.06 1.67 12.55
CA ASP A 191 -11.50 1.51 12.41
C ASP A 191 -11.87 0.86 11.07
N GLN A 192 -12.85 -0.03 11.08
CA GLN A 192 -13.57 -0.47 9.89
C GLN A 192 -14.86 0.35 9.81
N VAL A 193 -15.08 1.00 8.67
CA VAL A 193 -16.22 1.90 8.44
C VAL A 193 -17.06 1.40 7.28
N ALA A 194 -18.39 1.50 7.42
CA ALA A 194 -19.33 1.32 6.34
C ALA A 194 -20.00 2.67 6.01
N LEU A 195 -19.95 3.02 4.74
CA LEU A 195 -20.59 4.20 4.17
C LEU A 195 -21.83 3.76 3.39
N ASP A 196 -22.85 4.56 3.42
CA ASP A 196 -24.00 4.43 2.51
C ASP A 196 -23.52 4.65 1.08
N GLN A 197 -23.78 3.73 0.20
CA GLN A 197 -23.26 3.76 -1.17
C GLN A 197 -23.79 4.94 -1.98
N GLU A 198 -25.03 5.36 -1.74
CA GLU A 198 -25.68 6.48 -2.44
C GLU A 198 -25.19 7.85 -1.98
N THR A 199 -24.85 7.99 -0.68
CA THR A 199 -24.64 9.30 -0.06
C THR A 199 -23.27 9.52 0.57
N GLY A 200 -22.43 8.49 0.70
CA GLY A 200 -21.15 8.54 1.41
C GLY A 200 -21.28 8.70 2.94
N GLN A 201 -22.51 8.67 3.51
CA GLN A 201 -22.71 8.84 4.95
C GLN A 201 -22.34 7.60 5.74
N VAL A 202 -21.67 7.80 6.89
CA VAL A 202 -21.31 6.69 7.79
C VAL A 202 -22.55 5.99 8.32
N LYS A 203 -22.68 4.69 8.08
CA LYS A 203 -23.70 3.81 8.65
C LYS A 203 -23.25 3.22 9.98
N TRP A 204 -22.01 2.74 10.04
CA TRP A 204 -21.38 2.27 11.26
C TRP A 204 -19.86 2.40 11.18
N SER A 205 -19.22 2.46 12.36
CA SER A 205 -17.75 2.39 12.50
C SER A 205 -17.43 1.48 13.68
N THR A 206 -16.46 0.58 13.49
CA THR A 206 -16.06 -0.42 14.49
C THR A 206 -14.54 -0.46 14.63
N PRO A 207 -13.99 -0.23 15.83
CA PRO A 207 -12.55 -0.37 16.05
C PRO A 207 -12.12 -1.83 16.00
N VAL A 208 -11.29 -2.18 15.02
CA VAL A 208 -10.73 -3.51 14.80
C VAL A 208 -9.39 -3.67 15.48
N VAL A 209 -8.51 -2.69 15.32
CA VAL A 209 -7.17 -2.60 15.89
C VAL A 209 -6.95 -1.23 16.53
N LYS A 210 -5.79 -0.99 17.14
CA LYS A 210 -5.51 0.30 17.81
C LYS A 210 -4.08 0.74 17.54
N PRO A 211 -3.86 1.98 17.06
CA PRO A 211 -2.54 2.55 16.88
C PRO A 211 -1.67 2.52 18.14
N GLY A 212 -2.23 2.78 19.32
CA GLY A 212 -1.48 2.70 20.57
C GLY A 212 -0.99 1.29 20.95
N GLU A 213 -1.44 0.24 20.23
CA GLU A 213 -0.91 -1.13 20.34
C GLU A 213 0.09 -1.46 19.20
N GLY A 214 0.45 -0.48 18.34
CA GLY A 214 1.34 -0.66 17.19
C GLY A 214 0.63 -1.09 15.91
N PHE A 215 -0.71 -1.03 15.86
CA PHE A 215 -1.47 -1.45 14.68
C PHE A 215 -1.99 -0.27 13.87
N THR A 216 -1.98 -0.46 12.55
CA THR A 216 -2.75 0.31 11.57
C THR A 216 -3.46 -0.64 10.61
N ILE A 217 -4.31 -0.13 9.72
CA ILE A 217 -4.89 -0.93 8.63
C ILE A 217 -4.66 -0.16 7.34
N THR A 218 -3.99 -0.79 6.38
CA THR A 218 -3.63 -0.21 5.08
C THR A 218 -4.22 -1.00 3.91
N SER A 219 -4.79 -2.19 4.17
CA SER A 219 -5.40 -3.05 3.15
C SER A 219 -6.87 -2.71 2.92
N ALA A 220 -7.35 -2.90 1.68
CA ALA A 220 -8.78 -2.99 1.44
C ALA A 220 -9.39 -4.16 2.23
N PRO A 221 -10.59 -4.04 2.78
CA PRO A 221 -11.29 -5.18 3.37
C PRO A 221 -11.76 -6.14 2.27
N LEU A 222 -11.78 -7.43 2.55
CA LEU A 222 -12.44 -8.40 1.68
C LEU A 222 -13.91 -8.55 2.10
N TYR A 223 -14.85 -8.28 1.17
CA TYR A 223 -16.26 -8.61 1.34
C TYR A 223 -16.55 -10.01 0.77
N TYR A 224 -17.12 -10.90 1.58
CA TYR A 224 -17.53 -12.23 1.16
C TYR A 224 -18.64 -12.78 2.06
N ASP A 225 -19.72 -13.28 1.46
CA ASP A 225 -20.86 -13.94 2.14
C ASP A 225 -21.45 -13.09 3.28
N GLY A 226 -21.64 -11.77 3.03
CA GLY A 226 -22.17 -10.82 4.01
C GLY A 226 -21.24 -10.51 5.17
N ASN A 227 -19.96 -10.87 5.09
CA ASN A 227 -18.94 -10.61 6.07
C ASN A 227 -17.79 -9.79 5.50
N LEU A 228 -17.05 -9.10 6.38
CA LEU A 228 -15.81 -8.41 6.06
C LEU A 228 -14.66 -9.12 6.76
N TYR A 229 -13.54 -9.28 6.04
CA TYR A 229 -12.31 -9.85 6.58
C TYR A 229 -11.21 -8.79 6.51
N VAL A 230 -10.68 -8.44 7.69
CA VAL A 230 -9.78 -7.30 7.87
C VAL A 230 -8.53 -7.74 8.62
N GLY A 231 -7.37 -7.48 8.01
CA GLY A 231 -6.06 -7.68 8.62
C GLY A 231 -5.60 -6.49 9.46
N GLY A 232 -4.33 -6.47 9.84
CA GLY A 232 -3.70 -5.34 10.51
C GLY A 232 -2.20 -5.34 10.26
N SER A 233 -1.65 -4.17 9.91
CA SER A 233 -0.23 -3.89 9.73
C SER A 233 0.44 -3.52 11.06
N GLY A 234 1.77 -3.55 11.12
CA GLY A 234 2.57 -3.13 12.27
C GLY A 234 3.61 -4.15 12.71
N GLY A 235 4.21 -4.88 11.77
CA GLY A 235 5.32 -5.82 12.03
C GLY A 235 6.41 -5.15 12.86
N GLU A 236 6.88 -3.98 12.42
CA GLU A 236 7.96 -3.17 13.00
C GLU A 236 7.66 -2.60 14.40
N TYR A 237 6.41 -2.76 14.87
CA TYR A 237 5.97 -2.32 16.19
C TYR A 237 5.70 -3.48 17.14
N GLY A 238 6.08 -4.71 16.75
CA GLY A 238 5.93 -5.88 17.58
C GLY A 238 4.48 -6.20 17.91
N ILE A 239 3.61 -6.19 16.93
CA ILE A 239 2.23 -6.66 17.08
C ILE A 239 2.16 -8.19 17.19
N ARG A 240 1.04 -8.74 17.58
CA ARG A 240 0.68 -10.12 17.28
C ARG A 240 -0.36 -10.10 16.17
N GLY A 241 0.05 -10.40 14.95
CA GLY A 241 -0.78 -10.34 13.75
C GLY A 241 -2.09 -11.11 13.90
N ARG A 242 -3.14 -10.60 13.26
CA ARG A 242 -4.47 -11.21 13.33
C ARG A 242 -5.35 -10.83 12.15
N LEU A 243 -6.25 -11.75 11.78
CA LEU A 243 -7.39 -11.50 10.91
C LEU A 243 -8.66 -11.37 11.76
N THR A 244 -9.50 -10.40 11.41
CA THR A 244 -10.78 -10.17 12.08
C THR A 244 -11.91 -10.29 11.06
N ALA A 245 -12.94 -11.08 11.38
CA ALA A 245 -14.19 -11.11 10.62
C ALA A 245 -15.26 -10.27 11.30
N LEU A 246 -15.98 -9.48 10.49
CA LEU A 246 -17.11 -8.67 10.93
C LEU A 246 -18.35 -9.02 10.10
N ASP A 247 -19.52 -8.93 10.70
CA ASP A 247 -20.78 -8.88 9.99
C ASP A 247 -20.85 -7.56 9.21
N ALA A 248 -20.94 -7.62 7.89
CA ALA A 248 -20.85 -6.46 7.00
C ALA A 248 -22.00 -5.46 7.24
N LYS A 249 -23.20 -5.95 7.57
CA LYS A 249 -24.37 -5.12 7.78
C LYS A 249 -24.32 -4.29 9.07
N THR A 250 -23.71 -4.84 10.12
CA THR A 250 -23.79 -4.26 11.47
C THR A 250 -22.44 -3.82 12.04
N GLY A 251 -21.34 -4.18 11.40
CA GLY A 251 -19.97 -3.97 11.92
C GLY A 251 -19.64 -4.81 13.16
N LYS A 252 -20.49 -5.79 13.52
CA LYS A 252 -20.24 -6.64 14.67
C LYS A 252 -19.09 -7.60 14.41
N ILE A 253 -18.08 -7.62 15.28
CA ILE A 253 -17.00 -8.59 15.21
C ILE A 253 -17.54 -9.99 15.50
N LEU A 254 -17.32 -10.91 14.54
CA LEU A 254 -17.73 -12.31 14.61
C LEU A 254 -16.64 -13.16 15.28
N TRP A 255 -15.40 -13.01 14.81
CA TRP A 255 -14.23 -13.68 15.36
C TRP A 255 -12.93 -12.92 15.10
N ARG A 256 -11.89 -13.25 15.86
CA ARG A 256 -10.49 -12.84 15.63
C ARG A 256 -9.60 -14.05 15.69
N SER A 257 -8.70 -14.19 14.73
CA SER A 257 -7.75 -15.27 14.65
C SER A 257 -6.32 -14.72 14.54
N TYR A 258 -5.43 -15.24 15.38
CA TYR A 258 -4.04 -14.80 15.42
C TYR A 258 -3.19 -15.59 14.43
N THR A 259 -2.26 -14.91 13.75
CA THR A 259 -1.28 -15.53 12.86
C THR A 259 -0.19 -16.26 13.65
N ILE A 260 0.28 -15.66 14.75
CA ILE A 260 1.26 -16.33 15.63
C ILE A 260 0.53 -17.27 16.59
N PRO A 261 0.80 -18.58 16.54
CA PRO A 261 0.11 -19.56 17.39
C PRO A 261 0.42 -19.37 18.87
N GLY A 262 -0.63 -19.48 19.70
CA GLY A 262 -0.53 -19.48 21.15
C GLY A 262 -0.21 -20.88 21.73
N PRO A 263 0.00 -20.98 23.05
CA PRO A 263 0.31 -22.25 23.70
C PRO A 263 -0.73 -23.33 23.41
N GLY A 264 -0.26 -24.46 22.86
CA GLY A 264 -1.09 -25.61 22.49
C GLY A 264 -1.64 -25.57 21.06
N GLU A 265 -1.44 -24.50 20.31
CA GLU A 265 -1.78 -24.39 18.90
C GLU A 265 -0.63 -24.94 18.03
N LYS A 266 -0.96 -25.41 16.82
CA LYS A 266 0.02 -25.91 15.86
C LYS A 266 0.97 -24.77 15.46
N GLY A 267 2.29 -25.02 15.50
CA GLY A 267 3.32 -24.04 15.18
C GLY A 267 3.88 -23.31 16.41
N HIS A 268 3.22 -23.35 17.58
CA HIS A 268 3.74 -22.68 18.78
C HIS A 268 5.10 -23.21 19.24
N ASN A 269 5.44 -24.45 18.93
CA ASN A 269 6.73 -25.05 19.23
C ASN A 269 7.91 -24.47 18.42
N THR A 270 7.64 -23.64 17.41
CA THR A 270 8.64 -22.89 16.65
C THR A 270 8.96 -21.52 17.26
N TRP A 271 8.35 -21.21 18.40
CA TRP A 271 8.60 -20.04 19.24
C TRP A 271 9.20 -20.46 20.58
N PRO A 272 10.01 -19.60 21.23
CA PRO A 272 10.59 -19.91 22.51
C PRO A 272 9.56 -20.28 23.58
N SER A 273 9.84 -21.31 24.36
CA SER A 273 8.98 -21.77 25.45
C SER A 273 9.26 -21.06 26.78
N ASP A 274 10.39 -20.38 26.90
CA ASP A 274 10.90 -19.75 28.13
C ASP A 274 10.65 -18.24 28.20
N ASN A 275 10.12 -17.67 27.13
CA ASN A 275 9.75 -16.24 27.07
C ASN A 275 8.37 -16.03 26.41
N LYS A 276 8.04 -14.78 26.09
CA LYS A 276 6.76 -14.40 25.49
C LYS A 276 6.92 -13.70 24.13
N ALA A 277 8.00 -13.93 23.41
CA ALA A 277 8.23 -13.32 22.09
C ALA A 277 7.03 -13.53 21.15
N TRP A 278 6.37 -14.68 21.19
CA TRP A 278 5.17 -14.97 20.41
C TRP A 278 3.99 -13.98 20.62
N THR A 279 3.96 -13.20 21.73
CA THR A 279 2.90 -12.23 21.99
C THR A 279 3.08 -10.90 21.27
N HIS A 280 4.26 -10.65 20.71
CA HIS A 280 4.65 -9.43 20.01
C HIS A 280 5.66 -9.72 18.87
N GLY A 281 5.47 -10.86 18.22
CA GLY A 281 6.40 -11.42 17.23
C GLY A 281 6.12 -11.00 15.77
N GLY A 282 5.32 -9.98 15.49
CA GLY A 282 5.04 -9.50 14.15
C GLY A 282 3.92 -10.29 13.45
N ALA A 283 4.20 -10.79 12.25
CA ALA A 283 3.29 -11.58 11.41
C ALA A 283 1.95 -10.90 11.13
N GLY A 284 1.96 -9.60 10.84
CA GLY A 284 0.78 -8.81 10.45
C GLY A 284 0.18 -9.29 9.13
N ILE A 285 -1.04 -8.87 8.84
CA ILE A 285 -1.71 -9.09 7.56
C ILE A 285 -2.03 -7.70 7.03
N TRP A 286 -1.22 -7.19 6.11
CA TRP A 286 -1.36 -5.84 5.57
C TRP A 286 -1.66 -5.80 4.06
N ASN A 287 -1.98 -6.97 3.50
CA ASN A 287 -2.55 -7.15 2.18
C ASN A 287 -4.03 -7.57 2.27
N THR A 288 -4.75 -7.48 1.15
CA THR A 288 -6.13 -7.92 1.04
C THR A 288 -6.18 -9.44 0.89
N PRO A 289 -6.92 -10.18 1.75
CA PRO A 289 -7.09 -11.62 1.59
C PRO A 289 -7.84 -11.99 0.30
N THR A 290 -7.61 -13.22 -0.20
CA THR A 290 -8.45 -13.87 -1.22
C THR A 290 -9.36 -14.90 -0.58
N VAL A 291 -10.40 -15.32 -1.29
CA VAL A 291 -11.25 -16.43 -0.88
C VAL A 291 -11.56 -17.34 -2.06
N ASN A 292 -11.50 -18.66 -1.81
CA ASN A 292 -12.10 -19.62 -2.74
C ASN A 292 -13.57 -19.81 -2.31
N PRO A 293 -14.56 -19.27 -3.05
CA PRO A 293 -15.95 -19.26 -2.64
C PRO A 293 -16.57 -20.67 -2.66
N LYS A 294 -16.04 -21.59 -3.47
CA LYS A 294 -16.50 -22.99 -3.53
C LYS A 294 -16.20 -23.76 -2.24
N THR A 295 -15.14 -23.36 -1.52
CA THR A 295 -14.67 -24.07 -0.33
C THR A 295 -14.76 -23.26 0.97
N GLY A 296 -15.12 -21.96 0.88
CA GLY A 296 -15.10 -21.04 2.01
C GLY A 296 -13.70 -20.92 2.65
N THR A 297 -12.64 -21.00 1.82
CA THR A 297 -11.27 -20.95 2.30
C THR A 297 -10.65 -19.59 1.97
N LEU A 298 -10.30 -18.83 3.00
CA LEU A 298 -9.50 -17.61 2.88
C LEU A 298 -8.04 -17.97 2.70
N PHE A 299 -7.34 -17.20 1.86
CA PHE A 299 -5.89 -17.23 1.73
C PHE A 299 -5.35 -15.83 1.94
N PHE A 300 -4.27 -15.72 2.65
CA PHE A 300 -3.56 -14.48 2.88
C PHE A 300 -2.11 -14.79 3.23
N SER A 301 -1.28 -13.79 3.09
CA SER A 301 0.11 -13.85 3.50
C SER A 301 0.36 -12.98 4.73
N THR A 302 1.45 -13.27 5.42
CA THR A 302 1.81 -12.62 6.67
C THR A 302 3.14 -11.91 6.58
N SER A 303 3.29 -10.84 7.34
CA SER A 303 4.50 -10.04 7.39
C SER A 303 5.65 -10.74 8.13
N ASN A 304 6.79 -10.07 8.16
CA ASN A 304 8.01 -10.41 8.88
C ASN A 304 7.78 -10.81 10.35
N ALA A 305 8.78 -11.50 10.93
CA ALA A 305 8.86 -11.71 12.38
C ALA A 305 9.47 -10.47 13.06
N ALA A 306 8.97 -10.08 14.23
CA ALA A 306 9.51 -8.99 15.03
C ALA A 306 10.31 -9.49 16.26
N PRO A 307 11.41 -8.79 16.63
CA PRO A 307 12.03 -7.65 15.92
C PRO A 307 12.67 -8.10 14.60
N ASP A 308 12.64 -7.23 13.58
CA ASP A 308 12.93 -7.55 12.19
C ASP A 308 14.37 -8.08 11.99
N TRP A 309 15.36 -7.40 12.57
CA TRP A 309 16.79 -7.68 12.34
C TRP A 309 17.53 -8.29 13.53
N ASN A 310 16.83 -8.59 14.63
CA ASN A 310 17.41 -9.24 15.80
C ASN A 310 16.55 -10.42 16.28
N GLY A 311 16.95 -11.64 15.90
CA GLY A 311 16.25 -12.88 16.25
C GLY A 311 16.63 -13.51 17.57
N SER A 312 17.55 -12.91 18.35
CA SER A 312 18.18 -13.54 19.51
C SER A 312 17.19 -13.99 20.60
N GLU A 313 16.03 -13.34 20.73
CA GLU A 313 14.99 -13.69 21.71
C GLU A 313 13.83 -14.52 21.14
N ARG A 314 13.81 -14.77 19.83
CA ARG A 314 12.74 -15.54 19.18
C ARG A 314 13.24 -16.81 18.50
N GLU A 315 14.13 -17.57 19.17
CA GLU A 315 14.69 -18.85 18.68
C GLU A 315 13.62 -19.77 18.09
N GLY A 316 13.92 -20.38 16.93
CA GLY A 316 13.03 -21.23 16.16
C GLY A 316 12.59 -20.55 14.87
N ASP A 317 11.82 -21.26 14.03
CA ASP A 317 11.44 -20.76 12.70
C ASP A 317 10.36 -19.68 12.72
N ASN A 318 9.66 -19.49 13.84
CA ASN A 318 8.67 -18.44 14.08
C ASN A 318 7.40 -18.53 13.16
N GLU A 319 6.82 -19.74 13.06
CA GLU A 319 5.54 -19.92 12.35
C GLU A 319 4.41 -19.05 12.99
N TRP A 320 3.55 -18.35 12.26
CA TRP A 320 3.45 -18.16 10.82
C TRP A 320 3.82 -16.72 10.44
N SER A 321 5.07 -16.30 10.60
CA SER A 321 5.59 -15.11 9.94
C SER A 321 6.07 -15.46 8.53
N ALA A 322 6.11 -14.48 7.60
CA ALA A 322 6.53 -14.65 6.21
C ALA A 322 5.93 -15.93 5.57
N SER A 323 4.60 -16.07 5.65
CA SER A 323 3.89 -17.32 5.33
C SER A 323 2.65 -17.08 4.49
N ILE A 324 2.32 -18.03 3.59
CA ILE A 324 0.98 -18.16 3.01
C ILE A 324 0.14 -19.01 3.97
N VAL A 325 -1.05 -18.53 4.34
CA VAL A 325 -1.95 -19.18 5.28
C VAL A 325 -3.31 -19.42 4.64
N ALA A 326 -3.82 -20.65 4.76
CA ALA A 326 -5.20 -20.99 4.42
C ALA A 326 -6.04 -21.09 5.69
N MET A 327 -7.17 -20.41 5.71
CA MET A 327 -8.06 -20.29 6.86
C MET A 327 -9.51 -20.56 6.47
N ASP A 328 -10.26 -21.13 7.36
CA ASP A 328 -11.70 -21.31 7.21
C ASP A 328 -12.44 -20.00 7.47
N ALA A 329 -13.19 -19.51 6.50
CA ALA A 329 -13.85 -18.20 6.57
C ALA A 329 -14.91 -18.11 7.66
N GLU A 330 -15.65 -19.18 7.92
CA GLU A 330 -16.71 -19.21 8.93
C GLU A 330 -16.14 -19.19 10.35
N THR A 331 -15.07 -19.95 10.59
CA THR A 331 -14.59 -20.22 11.96
C THR A 331 -13.30 -19.50 12.33
N GLY A 332 -12.57 -18.93 11.37
CA GLY A 332 -11.25 -18.34 11.56
C GLY A 332 -10.17 -19.37 11.92
N LYS A 333 -10.36 -20.66 11.63
CA LYS A 333 -9.37 -21.70 11.92
C LYS A 333 -8.41 -21.88 10.79
N ILE A 334 -7.10 -21.86 11.08
CA ILE A 334 -6.05 -22.18 10.13
C ILE A 334 -6.18 -23.63 9.69
N LYS A 335 -6.34 -23.85 8.38
CA LYS A 335 -6.35 -25.16 7.73
C LYS A 335 -4.92 -25.66 7.51
N TRP A 336 -4.08 -24.80 6.97
CA TRP A 336 -2.66 -25.01 6.78
C TRP A 336 -1.90 -23.67 6.68
N GLY A 337 -0.59 -23.70 6.86
CA GLY A 337 0.32 -22.60 6.58
C GLY A 337 1.58 -23.17 5.92
N TYR A 338 2.20 -22.37 5.06
CA TYR A 338 3.50 -22.62 4.44
C TYR A 338 4.39 -21.41 4.68
N GLN A 339 5.49 -21.62 5.41
CA GLN A 339 6.42 -20.54 5.72
C GLN A 339 7.44 -20.40 4.58
N MET A 340 7.56 -19.21 4.02
CA MET A 340 8.44 -18.90 2.90
C MET A 340 9.82 -18.45 3.35
N VAL A 341 9.94 -17.88 4.56
CA VAL A 341 11.22 -17.51 5.18
C VAL A 341 11.23 -17.96 6.63
N HIS A 342 12.17 -18.84 6.99
CA HIS A 342 12.37 -19.31 8.36
C HIS A 342 13.15 -18.29 9.16
N HIS A 343 12.71 -17.98 10.39
CA HIS A 343 13.41 -17.09 11.31
C HIS A 343 13.86 -15.79 10.62
N ASP A 344 12.93 -15.14 9.95
CA ASP A 344 13.22 -13.96 9.12
C ASP A 344 14.01 -12.88 9.89
N LEU A 345 15.13 -12.45 9.31
CA LEU A 345 16.04 -11.41 9.81
C LEU A 345 16.32 -10.33 8.75
N TRP A 346 15.50 -10.25 7.72
CA TRP A 346 15.76 -9.42 6.53
C TRP A 346 14.57 -8.53 6.18
N ASP A 347 13.48 -8.61 6.94
CA ASP A 347 12.21 -7.97 6.62
C ASP A 347 11.66 -8.50 5.27
N PHE A 348 11.68 -9.83 5.13
CA PHE A 348 11.08 -10.54 4.01
C PHE A 348 9.62 -10.83 4.29
N ASP A 349 8.82 -9.76 4.26
CA ASP A 349 7.38 -9.90 4.25
C ASP A 349 6.90 -10.71 3.06
N ALA A 350 5.74 -11.30 3.22
CA ALA A 350 4.88 -11.73 2.13
C ALA A 350 3.85 -10.61 1.84
N PRO A 351 4.17 -9.61 1.01
CA PRO A 351 3.47 -8.33 1.01
C PRO A 351 2.37 -8.24 -0.04
N SER A 352 2.48 -8.99 -1.13
CA SER A 352 1.52 -8.97 -2.24
C SER A 352 0.26 -9.76 -1.87
N PRO A 353 -0.93 -9.36 -2.33
CA PRO A 353 -2.11 -10.20 -2.22
C PRO A 353 -1.91 -11.57 -2.88
N THR A 354 -2.30 -12.65 -2.21
CA THR A 354 -2.31 -13.97 -2.81
C THR A 354 -3.24 -14.01 -4.02
N VAL A 355 -2.88 -14.78 -5.06
CA VAL A 355 -3.68 -14.98 -6.27
C VAL A 355 -4.09 -16.44 -6.37
N LEU A 356 -5.39 -16.70 -6.60
CA LEU A 356 -5.89 -18.04 -6.87
C LEU A 356 -5.86 -18.29 -8.37
N MET A 357 -5.35 -19.46 -8.75
CA MET A 357 -5.16 -19.85 -10.15
C MET A 357 -5.74 -21.24 -10.37
N ASP A 358 -6.36 -21.45 -11.51
CA ASP A 358 -6.83 -22.78 -11.97
C ASP A 358 -6.29 -23.02 -13.38
N GLY A 359 -5.33 -23.92 -13.52
CA GLY A 359 -4.64 -24.14 -14.78
C GLY A 359 -3.78 -25.39 -14.82
N GLU A 360 -3.19 -25.66 -15.99
CA GLU A 360 -2.18 -26.69 -16.14
C GLU A 360 -0.84 -26.19 -15.59
N MET A 361 -0.32 -26.86 -14.57
CA MET A 361 0.95 -26.50 -13.95
C MET A 361 1.74 -27.78 -13.67
N ASN A 362 3.01 -27.79 -14.05
CA ASN A 362 3.90 -28.95 -13.88
C ASN A 362 3.30 -30.26 -14.46
N GLY A 363 2.52 -30.14 -15.55
CA GLY A 363 1.89 -31.24 -16.26
C GLY A 363 0.61 -31.80 -15.63
N GLU A 364 0.04 -31.10 -14.65
CA GLU A 364 -1.21 -31.47 -13.97
C GLU A 364 -2.18 -30.28 -13.94
N GLN A 365 -3.50 -30.52 -14.04
CA GLN A 365 -4.51 -29.51 -13.77
C GLN A 365 -4.62 -29.32 -12.26
N VAL A 366 -4.39 -28.10 -11.77
CA VAL A 366 -4.32 -27.81 -10.34
C VAL A 366 -5.03 -26.50 -9.97
N GLU A 367 -5.63 -26.49 -8.79
CA GLU A 367 -6.05 -25.28 -8.10
C GLU A 367 -4.87 -24.81 -7.23
N ALA A 368 -4.23 -23.71 -7.62
CA ALA A 368 -3.05 -23.15 -6.98
C ALA A 368 -3.35 -21.83 -6.26
N VAL A 369 -2.58 -21.53 -5.23
CA VAL A 369 -2.42 -20.20 -4.65
C VAL A 369 -0.98 -19.77 -4.85
N GLY A 370 -0.78 -18.60 -5.42
CA GLY A 370 0.52 -18.02 -5.71
C GLY A 370 0.73 -16.68 -5.04
N GLU A 371 1.99 -16.36 -4.74
CA GLU A 371 2.42 -15.07 -4.25
C GLU A 371 3.85 -14.77 -4.68
N PRO A 372 4.11 -13.58 -5.27
CA PRO A 372 5.45 -13.06 -5.44
C PRO A 372 5.90 -12.43 -4.12
N GLU A 373 7.00 -12.90 -3.58
CA GLU A 373 7.47 -12.54 -2.25
C GLU A 373 8.71 -11.62 -2.31
N LYS A 374 9.01 -10.88 -1.24
CA LYS A 374 10.17 -9.97 -1.16
C LYS A 374 11.48 -10.65 -1.54
N THR A 375 11.64 -11.96 -1.32
CA THR A 375 12.84 -12.72 -1.70
C THR A 375 13.16 -12.71 -3.19
N GLY A 376 12.20 -12.38 -4.06
CA GLY A 376 12.35 -12.35 -5.51
C GLY A 376 11.88 -13.61 -6.21
N TRP A 377 11.23 -14.54 -5.52
CA TRP A 377 10.59 -15.72 -6.09
C TRP A 377 9.07 -15.71 -5.97
N VAL A 378 8.44 -16.45 -6.87
CA VAL A 378 7.02 -16.83 -6.73
C VAL A 378 6.95 -18.14 -5.93
N TYR A 379 6.15 -18.14 -4.87
CA TYR A 379 5.76 -19.33 -4.14
C TYR A 379 4.40 -19.81 -4.63
N LEU A 380 4.35 -21.02 -5.19
CA LEU A 380 3.16 -21.57 -5.80
C LEU A 380 2.74 -22.87 -5.12
N LEU A 381 1.60 -22.84 -4.45
CA LEU A 381 1.13 -23.93 -3.59
C LEU A 381 -0.24 -24.45 -4.02
N ASN A 382 -0.50 -25.72 -3.82
CA ASN A 382 -1.82 -26.31 -4.00
C ASN A 382 -2.80 -25.79 -2.93
N GLN A 383 -3.92 -25.20 -3.34
CA GLN A 383 -4.90 -24.56 -2.43
C GLN A 383 -5.40 -25.50 -1.32
N LYS A 384 -5.62 -26.78 -1.64
CA LYS A 384 -6.18 -27.74 -0.70
C LYS A 384 -5.16 -28.22 0.34
N THR A 385 -3.89 -28.34 -0.05
CA THR A 385 -2.90 -29.06 0.75
C THR A 385 -1.75 -28.21 1.26
N GLY A 386 -1.55 -27.01 0.73
CA GLY A 386 -0.40 -26.15 0.99
C GLY A 386 0.94 -26.72 0.49
N LYS A 387 0.91 -27.75 -0.37
CA LYS A 387 2.13 -28.33 -0.92
C LYS A 387 2.60 -27.56 -2.14
N PRO A 388 3.93 -27.37 -2.30
CA PRO A 388 4.47 -26.76 -3.51
C PRO A 388 4.07 -27.50 -4.79
N ILE A 389 3.69 -26.73 -5.83
CA ILE A 389 3.42 -27.24 -7.19
C ILE A 389 4.74 -27.52 -7.92
N TYR A 390 5.65 -26.57 -7.93
CA TYR A 390 7.03 -26.72 -8.33
C TYR A 390 7.90 -26.98 -7.10
N PRO A 391 8.98 -27.76 -7.18
CA PRO A 391 9.80 -28.08 -6.01
C PRO A 391 10.35 -26.83 -5.31
N ILE A 392 10.27 -26.81 -3.99
CA ILE A 392 10.88 -25.80 -3.11
C ILE A 392 11.75 -26.56 -2.09
N PRO A 393 13.01 -26.88 -2.42
CA PRO A 393 13.90 -27.56 -1.50
C PRO A 393 14.38 -26.66 -0.37
N GLU A 394 14.66 -27.28 0.78
CA GLU A 394 15.38 -26.65 1.88
C GLU A 394 16.88 -26.57 1.56
N VAL A 395 17.42 -25.36 1.43
CA VAL A 395 18.84 -25.14 1.18
C VAL A 395 19.55 -24.62 2.42
N LYS A 396 20.80 -25.06 2.62
CA LYS A 396 21.64 -24.59 3.74
C LYS A 396 22.07 -23.15 3.51
N VAL A 397 21.93 -22.32 4.54
CA VAL A 397 22.28 -20.89 4.52
C VAL A 397 23.37 -20.57 5.55
N PRO A 398 24.09 -19.43 5.39
CA PRO A 398 25.04 -18.96 6.38
C PRO A 398 24.39 -18.77 7.75
N GLN A 399 25.12 -19.08 8.81
CA GLN A 399 24.61 -19.08 10.17
C GLN A 399 25.16 -17.92 10.98
N ASP A 400 24.31 -17.28 11.77
CA ASP A 400 24.66 -16.36 12.85
C ASP A 400 24.13 -16.92 14.18
N PRO A 401 24.99 -17.54 15.00
CA PRO A 401 24.60 -18.09 16.29
C PRO A 401 24.07 -17.03 17.28
N ALA A 402 24.47 -15.77 17.13
CA ALA A 402 24.00 -14.69 18.00
C ALA A 402 22.51 -14.39 17.75
N ASN A 403 22.10 -14.41 16.50
CA ASN A 403 20.72 -14.23 16.07
C ASN A 403 19.93 -15.54 15.92
N LYS A 404 20.56 -16.69 16.22
CA LYS A 404 19.90 -18.02 16.21
C LYS A 404 19.21 -18.36 14.88
N THR A 405 19.87 -18.01 13.77
CA THR A 405 19.37 -18.22 12.41
C THR A 405 18.94 -19.67 12.16
N SER A 406 17.90 -19.86 11.36
CA SER A 406 17.50 -21.18 10.87
C SER A 406 18.61 -21.80 10.00
N PRO A 407 18.86 -23.12 10.09
CA PRO A 407 19.94 -23.79 9.35
C PRO A 407 19.67 -23.88 7.84
N THR A 408 18.42 -23.78 7.44
CA THR A 408 17.97 -23.87 6.03
C THR A 408 16.92 -22.83 5.73
N GLN A 409 16.74 -22.56 4.43
CA GLN A 409 15.67 -21.72 3.91
C GLN A 409 15.03 -22.41 2.70
N PRO A 410 13.71 -22.24 2.47
CA PRO A 410 13.03 -22.73 1.30
C PRO A 410 13.41 -21.89 0.07
N GLU A 411 13.97 -22.53 -0.96
CA GLU A 411 14.38 -21.88 -2.20
C GLU A 411 13.63 -22.48 -3.38
N PRO A 412 12.66 -21.72 -4.00
CA PRO A 412 11.92 -22.19 -5.16
C PRO A 412 12.81 -22.55 -6.34
N THR A 413 12.44 -23.61 -7.09
CA THR A 413 13.12 -23.98 -8.34
C THR A 413 12.60 -23.23 -9.56
N MET A 414 11.52 -22.46 -9.43
CA MET A 414 11.12 -21.46 -10.41
C MET A 414 12.19 -20.38 -10.51
N GLU A 415 12.41 -19.84 -11.69
CA GLU A 415 13.37 -18.75 -11.89
C GLU A 415 12.97 -17.53 -11.06
N PRO A 416 13.91 -16.86 -10.35
CA PRO A 416 13.56 -15.65 -9.61
C PRO A 416 13.24 -14.48 -10.57
N PHE A 417 12.20 -13.71 -10.25
CA PHE A 417 11.83 -12.50 -11.01
C PHE A 417 12.68 -11.27 -10.67
N SER A 418 13.42 -11.32 -9.59
CA SER A 418 14.35 -10.28 -9.14
C SER A 418 15.68 -10.90 -8.72
N PRO A 419 16.82 -10.20 -8.86
CA PRO A 419 18.14 -10.73 -8.50
C PRO A 419 18.24 -11.14 -7.03
N VAL A 420 18.76 -12.34 -6.78
CA VAL A 420 18.96 -12.90 -5.43
C VAL A 420 20.40 -12.68 -4.90
N GLN A 421 21.15 -11.84 -5.57
CA GLN A 421 22.48 -11.41 -5.17
C GLN A 421 22.66 -9.93 -5.52
N THR A 422 23.15 -9.14 -4.56
CA THR A 422 23.44 -7.71 -4.77
C THR A 422 24.46 -7.51 -5.88
N SER A 423 24.16 -6.62 -6.82
CA SER A 423 25.04 -6.28 -7.92
C SER A 423 26.24 -5.41 -7.49
N ALA A 424 27.29 -5.42 -8.27
CA ALA A 424 28.42 -4.52 -8.04
C ALA A 424 28.05 -3.03 -8.27
N GLU A 425 27.00 -2.77 -9.05
CA GLU A 425 26.50 -1.41 -9.28
C GLU A 425 25.75 -0.90 -8.04
N SER A 426 24.89 -1.72 -7.46
CA SER A 426 24.21 -1.41 -6.18
C SER A 426 25.22 -1.05 -5.08
N VAL A 427 26.33 -1.79 -4.98
CA VAL A 427 27.41 -1.46 -4.02
C VAL A 427 27.98 -0.07 -4.29
N LYS A 428 28.28 0.29 -5.53
CA LYS A 428 28.84 1.63 -5.88
C LYS A 428 27.86 2.76 -5.59
N ILE A 429 26.57 2.56 -5.84
CA ILE A 429 25.52 3.54 -5.51
C ILE A 429 25.54 3.81 -4.01
N VAL A 430 25.54 2.78 -3.20
CA VAL A 430 25.55 2.89 -1.74
C VAL A 430 26.89 3.45 -1.23
N GLU A 431 28.05 3.02 -1.74
CA GLU A 431 29.34 3.60 -1.36
C GLU A 431 29.40 5.12 -1.68
N LYS A 432 28.82 5.54 -2.80
CA LYS A 432 28.73 6.97 -3.16
C LYS A 432 27.85 7.76 -2.18
N SER A 433 26.72 7.20 -1.75
CA SER A 433 25.84 7.85 -0.77
C SER A 433 26.53 8.02 0.59
N LEU A 434 27.40 7.09 0.99
CA LEU A 434 28.13 7.08 2.24
C LEU A 434 29.45 7.87 2.22
N ALA A 435 29.86 8.43 1.08
CA ALA A 435 31.18 9.07 0.92
C ALA A 435 31.47 10.22 1.93
N ASN A 436 30.44 10.84 2.48
CA ASN A 436 30.53 11.91 3.45
C ASN A 436 30.52 11.44 4.92
N GLU A 437 30.21 10.17 5.18
CA GLU A 437 30.20 9.59 6.52
C GLU A 437 31.61 9.51 7.12
N LYS A 438 31.74 9.59 8.46
CA LYS A 438 33.03 9.53 9.16
C LYS A 438 32.91 8.69 10.43
N PRO A 439 33.51 7.50 10.49
CA PRO A 439 34.24 6.82 9.42
C PRO A 439 33.32 6.35 8.29
N VAL A 440 33.81 6.25 7.06
CA VAL A 440 33.05 5.68 5.94
C VAL A 440 32.94 4.16 6.18
N PRO A 441 31.73 3.61 6.34
CA PRO A 441 31.55 2.16 6.47
C PRO A 441 31.99 1.43 5.20
N LYS A 442 32.42 0.18 5.35
CA LYS A 442 32.65 -0.71 4.21
C LYS A 442 31.32 -1.30 3.77
N VAL A 443 31.08 -1.35 2.46
CA VAL A 443 29.91 -2.00 1.89
C VAL A 443 30.31 -3.35 1.31
N ARG A 444 29.55 -4.41 1.60
CA ARG A 444 29.74 -5.74 1.09
C ARG A 444 28.45 -6.23 0.42
N ALA A 445 28.56 -6.59 -0.87
CA ALA A 445 27.49 -7.32 -1.54
C ALA A 445 27.28 -8.68 -0.89
N THR A 446 26.02 -9.04 -0.65
CA THR A 446 25.66 -10.35 -0.13
C THR A 446 24.73 -11.10 -1.09
N LYS A 447 24.52 -12.36 -0.84
CA LYS A 447 23.42 -13.16 -1.37
C LYS A 447 22.23 -13.06 -0.42
N ILE A 448 21.09 -13.44 -0.94
CA ILE A 448 19.91 -13.63 -0.10
C ILE A 448 20.19 -14.57 1.07
N PHE A 449 19.56 -14.34 2.21
CA PHE A 449 19.72 -15.10 3.46
C PHE A 449 21.13 -15.06 4.09
N GLU A 450 22.02 -14.16 3.67
CA GLU A 450 23.22 -13.87 4.46
C GLU A 450 22.84 -12.98 5.67
N PRO A 451 23.32 -13.28 6.89
CA PRO A 451 22.98 -12.50 8.08
C PRO A 451 23.41 -11.03 7.97
N MET A 452 22.63 -10.15 8.60
CA MET A 452 22.94 -8.73 8.71
C MET A 452 24.22 -8.49 9.52
N SER A 453 24.89 -7.36 9.28
CA SER A 453 26.09 -6.99 10.05
C SER A 453 25.69 -6.39 11.40
N THR A 454 26.46 -6.72 12.44
CA THR A 454 26.42 -6.04 13.75
C THR A 454 27.63 -5.12 13.95
N ASP A 455 28.55 -5.03 12.96
CA ASP A 455 29.69 -4.11 12.96
C ASP A 455 29.26 -2.79 12.31
N PRO A 456 29.21 -1.65 13.03
CA PRO A 456 28.82 -0.37 12.48
C PRO A 456 29.74 0.15 11.36
N ASN A 457 30.92 -0.47 11.18
CA ASN A 457 31.84 -0.13 10.09
C ASN A 457 31.69 -1.05 8.86
N LEU A 458 30.73 -2.00 8.87
CA LEU A 458 30.49 -2.93 7.80
C LEU A 458 29.01 -3.05 7.52
N ILE A 459 28.59 -2.65 6.34
CA ILE A 459 27.21 -2.81 5.86
C ILE A 459 27.16 -4.01 4.93
N ASN A 460 26.39 -5.02 5.29
CA ASN A 460 25.98 -6.08 4.38
C ASN A 460 24.81 -5.56 3.56
N LEU A 461 25.02 -5.35 2.27
CA LEU A 461 24.00 -4.90 1.35
C LEU A 461 23.27 -6.12 0.80
N THR A 462 22.10 -6.37 1.34
CA THR A 462 21.29 -7.57 1.07
C THR A 462 20.33 -7.30 -0.08
N PRO A 463 20.26 -8.19 -1.10
CA PRO A 463 19.29 -8.04 -2.17
C PRO A 463 17.87 -8.22 -1.61
N ASN A 464 16.93 -7.47 -2.17
CA ASN A 464 15.50 -7.60 -1.92
C ASN A 464 15.05 -7.46 -0.45
N SER A 465 15.91 -7.14 0.50
CA SER A 465 15.52 -6.87 1.90
C SER A 465 14.44 -5.77 1.95
N ALA A 466 14.03 -5.24 2.97
CA ALA A 466 12.94 -4.30 3.22
C ALA A 466 12.11 -3.78 2.00
N SER A 467 12.78 -3.34 0.92
CA SER A 467 12.09 -2.92 -0.32
C SER A 467 11.45 -4.07 -1.11
N GLY A 468 11.99 -5.28 -0.97
CA GLY A 468 11.55 -6.49 -1.68
C GLY A 468 12.06 -6.59 -3.12
N GLY A 469 11.96 -7.78 -3.70
CA GLY A 469 11.94 -8.00 -5.15
C GLY A 469 10.56 -7.65 -5.71
N ASN A 470 9.50 -8.04 -5.02
CA ASN A 470 8.15 -7.49 -5.09
C ASN A 470 7.79 -6.93 -3.70
N ASN A 471 6.88 -5.97 -3.66
CA ASN A 471 6.35 -5.41 -2.42
C ASN A 471 4.80 -5.51 -2.44
N TRP A 472 4.07 -4.54 -1.88
CA TRP A 472 2.60 -4.51 -1.91
C TRP A 472 1.97 -4.57 -3.32
N PRO A 473 2.62 -4.11 -4.43
CA PRO A 473 2.01 -4.16 -5.74
C PRO A 473 1.50 -5.56 -6.08
N PRO A 474 0.21 -5.68 -6.43
CA PRO A 474 -0.37 -6.98 -6.75
C PRO A 474 0.05 -7.46 -8.14
N SER A 475 0.09 -8.76 -8.28
CA SER A 475 0.31 -9.47 -9.54
C SER A 475 -1.01 -9.77 -10.25
N SER A 476 -0.93 -10.19 -11.52
CA SER A 476 -2.08 -10.60 -12.32
C SER A 476 -1.89 -12.01 -12.89
N TYR A 477 -2.96 -12.77 -12.99
CA TYR A 477 -2.97 -14.07 -13.65
C TYR A 477 -4.00 -14.11 -14.78
N ASP A 478 -3.55 -14.39 -15.98
CA ASP A 478 -4.39 -14.63 -17.15
C ASP A 478 -4.73 -16.12 -17.25
N PRO A 479 -5.98 -16.53 -16.96
CA PRO A 479 -6.38 -17.93 -17.03
C PRO A 479 -6.52 -18.45 -18.46
N LYS A 480 -6.69 -17.55 -19.45
CA LYS A 480 -6.85 -17.92 -20.88
C LYS A 480 -5.53 -18.42 -21.45
N ASP A 481 -4.45 -17.70 -21.18
CA ASP A 481 -3.13 -18.02 -21.72
C ASP A 481 -2.22 -18.67 -20.66
N ASN A 482 -2.73 -18.88 -19.44
CA ASN A 482 -2.05 -19.49 -18.29
C ASN A 482 -0.73 -18.76 -17.95
N MET A 483 -0.79 -17.43 -17.96
CA MET A 483 0.34 -16.54 -17.73
C MET A 483 0.21 -15.79 -16.41
N TYR A 484 1.32 -15.58 -15.72
CA TYR A 484 1.35 -14.84 -14.45
C TYR A 484 2.32 -13.67 -14.53
N PHE A 485 1.84 -12.47 -14.23
CA PHE A 485 2.56 -11.20 -14.39
C PHE A 485 2.93 -10.60 -13.06
N VAL A 486 4.23 -10.30 -12.89
CA VAL A 486 4.79 -9.75 -11.66
C VAL A 486 5.53 -8.45 -11.97
N CYS A 487 5.19 -7.39 -11.22
CA CYS A 487 5.87 -6.13 -11.20
C CYS A 487 6.93 -6.15 -10.08
N SER A 488 8.19 -5.82 -10.38
CA SER A 488 9.30 -6.03 -9.45
C SER A 488 10.39 -4.97 -9.55
N LEU A 489 11.35 -5.05 -8.63
CA LEU A 489 12.49 -4.13 -8.58
C LEU A 489 13.81 -4.88 -8.26
N GLU A 490 14.94 -4.29 -8.66
CA GLU A 490 16.28 -4.68 -8.23
C GLU A 490 16.67 -3.88 -6.99
N GLY A 491 16.05 -4.18 -5.83
CA GLY A 491 16.36 -3.52 -4.58
C GLY A 491 17.58 -4.12 -3.87
N ALA A 492 18.33 -3.29 -3.14
CA ALA A 492 19.31 -3.76 -2.18
C ALA A 492 19.32 -2.84 -0.96
N PHE A 493 19.32 -3.43 0.23
CA PHE A 493 19.16 -2.71 1.48
C PHE A 493 20.25 -3.09 2.48
N GLY A 494 20.83 -2.08 3.14
CA GLY A 494 21.78 -2.25 4.20
C GLY A 494 21.13 -2.03 5.56
N VAL A 495 21.46 -2.88 6.53
CA VAL A 495 21.01 -2.75 7.92
C VAL A 495 22.20 -2.96 8.83
N ILE A 496 22.21 -2.23 9.95
CA ILE A 496 23.09 -2.50 11.07
C ILE A 496 22.23 -3.05 12.20
N ALA A 497 22.30 -4.36 12.40
CA ALA A 497 21.55 -5.02 13.44
C ALA A 497 22.09 -4.69 14.84
N GLU A 498 21.21 -4.52 15.81
CA GLU A 498 21.60 -4.32 17.20
C GLU A 498 22.21 -5.60 17.80
N THR A 499 23.22 -5.40 18.65
CA THR A 499 23.84 -6.51 19.41
C THR A 499 23.19 -6.76 20.77
N ASN A 500 22.36 -5.83 21.21
CA ASN A 500 21.64 -5.90 22.47
C ASN A 500 20.19 -6.26 22.24
N HIS A 501 19.53 -6.80 23.27
CA HIS A 501 18.10 -7.06 23.23
C HIS A 501 17.31 -5.78 23.09
N THR A 502 16.53 -5.64 22.03
CA THR A 502 15.59 -4.55 21.86
C THR A 502 14.45 -4.72 22.86
N LYS A 503 14.20 -3.70 23.66
CA LYS A 503 13.10 -3.77 24.62
C LYS A 503 11.78 -3.49 23.93
N TYR A 504 10.87 -4.46 23.99
CA TYR A 504 9.50 -4.28 23.52
C TYR A 504 8.73 -3.24 24.36
N GLU A 505 8.09 -2.31 23.70
CA GLU A 505 7.12 -1.37 24.24
C GLU A 505 6.00 -1.15 23.21
N ALA A 506 4.74 -1.41 23.60
CA ALA A 506 3.60 -1.35 22.69
C ALA A 506 3.47 0.04 22.04
N GLY A 507 3.26 0.07 20.72
CA GLY A 507 3.14 1.30 19.93
C GLY A 507 4.46 2.04 19.71
N LYS A 508 5.60 1.40 19.95
CA LYS A 508 6.93 1.91 19.64
C LYS A 508 7.65 0.98 18.68
N THR A 509 8.57 1.55 17.90
CA THR A 509 9.41 0.80 16.95
C THR A 509 10.15 -0.35 17.64
N PHE A 510 10.09 -1.53 17.06
CA PHE A 510 10.65 -2.77 17.58
C PHE A 510 11.34 -3.56 16.47
N THR A 511 12.28 -2.94 15.75
CA THR A 511 12.97 -3.51 14.60
C THR A 511 14.25 -4.27 14.95
N GLY A 512 14.89 -3.97 16.08
CA GLY A 512 16.14 -4.64 16.48
C GLY A 512 17.36 -4.20 15.66
N GLY A 513 17.33 -3.01 15.09
CA GLY A 513 18.40 -2.41 14.31
C GLY A 513 17.95 -1.08 13.71
N GLU A 514 18.86 -0.47 12.96
CA GLU A 514 18.63 0.80 12.27
C GLU A 514 18.57 0.58 10.75
N PHE A 515 17.64 1.29 10.10
CA PHE A 515 17.60 1.36 8.64
C PHE A 515 18.88 2.02 8.13
N GLY A 516 19.56 1.35 7.23
CA GLY A 516 20.79 1.83 6.62
C GLY A 516 20.58 2.27 5.16
N PRO A 517 21.69 2.44 4.43
CA PRO A 517 21.63 2.89 3.05
C PRO A 517 20.98 1.84 2.15
N THR A 518 20.27 2.32 1.14
CA THR A 518 19.58 1.49 0.15
C THR A 518 19.86 1.99 -1.26
N THR A 519 19.70 1.12 -2.26
CA THR A 519 19.58 1.57 -3.66
C THR A 519 18.22 2.25 -3.89
N GLY A 520 17.25 2.01 -2.99
CA GLY A 520 15.94 2.62 -3.02
C GLY A 520 15.07 2.15 -4.17
N PHE A 521 13.94 2.81 -4.31
CA PHE A 521 12.95 2.56 -5.36
C PHE A 521 13.29 3.24 -6.70
N GLY A 522 14.38 4.01 -6.77
CA GLY A 522 14.98 4.49 -8.03
C GLY A 522 15.88 3.46 -8.73
N ALA A 523 16.00 2.24 -8.17
CA ALA A 523 16.68 1.14 -8.84
C ALA A 523 15.86 0.64 -10.04
N PRO A 524 16.50 -0.04 -11.02
CA PRO A 524 15.79 -0.67 -12.13
C PRO A 524 14.69 -1.61 -11.65
N GLY A 525 13.64 -1.77 -12.44
CA GLY A 525 12.55 -2.70 -12.20
C GLY A 525 12.30 -3.62 -13.37
N PHE A 526 11.36 -4.54 -13.19
CA PHE A 526 11.02 -5.52 -14.21
C PHE A 526 9.51 -5.73 -14.26
N VAL A 527 8.98 -5.94 -15.46
CA VAL A 527 7.72 -6.64 -15.66
C VAL A 527 8.07 -8.05 -16.13
N THR A 528 7.69 -9.03 -15.34
CA THR A 528 8.02 -10.43 -15.59
C THR A 528 6.75 -11.24 -15.85
N ALA A 529 6.72 -12.01 -16.93
CA ALA A 529 5.67 -12.97 -17.21
C ALA A 529 6.18 -14.40 -17.08
N TYR A 530 5.45 -15.22 -16.34
CA TYR A 530 5.69 -16.65 -16.23
C TYR A 530 4.68 -17.43 -17.06
N ASP A 531 5.17 -18.43 -17.79
CA ASP A 531 4.35 -19.53 -18.29
C ASP A 531 4.11 -20.51 -17.13
N MET A 532 2.90 -20.53 -16.63
CA MET A 532 2.54 -21.33 -15.45
C MET A 532 2.50 -22.82 -15.73
N SER A 533 2.43 -23.25 -16.99
CA SER A 533 2.52 -24.66 -17.35
C SER A 533 3.93 -25.23 -17.12
N THR A 534 4.94 -24.41 -17.26
CA THR A 534 6.36 -24.79 -17.13
C THR A 534 7.05 -24.21 -15.89
N GLY A 535 6.48 -23.18 -15.26
CA GLY A 535 7.07 -22.44 -14.15
C GLY A 535 8.31 -21.62 -14.54
N LYS A 536 8.45 -21.27 -15.82
CA LYS A 536 9.58 -20.51 -16.36
C LYS A 536 9.16 -19.10 -16.74
N ILE A 537 10.12 -18.19 -16.70
CA ILE A 537 9.94 -16.86 -17.27
C ILE A 537 9.78 -17.00 -18.80
N ALA A 538 8.63 -16.56 -19.30
CA ALA A 538 8.32 -16.47 -20.73
C ALA A 538 8.99 -15.24 -21.34
N TRP A 539 8.89 -14.11 -20.66
CA TRP A 539 9.57 -12.86 -20.98
C TRP A 539 9.75 -11.99 -19.73
N GLN A 540 10.72 -11.09 -19.78
CA GLN A 540 10.96 -10.07 -18.77
C GLN A 540 11.41 -8.80 -19.49
N ASP A 541 10.77 -7.66 -19.20
CA ASP A 541 11.13 -6.35 -19.72
C ASP A 541 11.77 -5.50 -18.63
N ASP A 542 12.89 -4.87 -18.96
CA ASP A 542 13.65 -4.00 -18.06
C ASP A 542 13.03 -2.59 -18.05
N LEU A 543 12.73 -2.08 -16.85
CA LEU A 543 12.25 -0.74 -16.65
C LEU A 543 13.36 0.14 -16.07
N PRO A 544 13.42 1.44 -16.43
CA PRO A 544 14.49 2.33 -15.94
C PRO A 544 14.42 2.60 -14.44
N GLU A 545 13.25 2.46 -13.85
CA GLU A 545 12.96 2.61 -12.43
C GLU A 545 12.15 1.41 -11.93
N SER A 546 12.06 1.24 -10.62
CA SER A 546 11.28 0.17 -10.00
C SER A 546 9.86 0.10 -10.55
N CYS A 547 9.40 -1.11 -10.82
CA CYS A 547 8.00 -1.38 -11.06
C CYS A 547 7.28 -1.40 -9.70
N TYR A 548 6.61 -0.31 -9.36
CA TYR A 548 5.96 -0.12 -8.06
C TYR A 548 4.48 0.23 -8.23
N SER A 549 3.81 -0.55 -9.07
CA SER A 549 2.40 -0.51 -9.41
C SER A 549 1.87 -1.93 -9.57
N GLY A 550 0.57 -2.15 -9.40
CA GLY A 550 -0.03 -3.45 -9.68
C GLY A 550 -0.14 -3.73 -11.19
N ALA A 551 -0.12 -5.01 -11.54
CA ALA A 551 -0.38 -5.49 -12.89
C ALA A 551 -1.86 -5.85 -13.06
N VAL A 552 -2.42 -5.58 -14.26
CA VAL A 552 -3.76 -6.02 -14.69
C VAL A 552 -3.66 -6.56 -16.10
N SER A 553 -4.16 -7.76 -16.32
CA SER A 553 -4.23 -8.39 -17.64
C SER A 553 -5.66 -8.40 -18.21
N THR A 554 -5.79 -8.47 -19.54
CA THR A 554 -7.10 -8.47 -20.22
C THR A 554 -7.19 -9.55 -21.30
N ALA A 555 -8.41 -9.97 -21.60
CA ALA A 555 -8.67 -10.90 -22.71
C ALA A 555 -8.27 -10.33 -24.09
N GLY A 556 -8.05 -9.00 -24.19
CA GLY A 556 -7.46 -8.34 -25.35
C GLY A 556 -5.96 -8.60 -25.53
N GLY A 557 -5.34 -9.42 -24.66
CA GLY A 557 -3.92 -9.79 -24.70
C GLY A 557 -2.99 -8.68 -24.24
N LEU A 558 -3.44 -7.86 -23.31
CA LEU A 558 -2.68 -6.72 -22.76
C LEU A 558 -2.35 -6.91 -21.29
N VAL A 559 -1.25 -6.31 -20.85
CA VAL A 559 -0.90 -6.12 -19.44
C VAL A 559 -0.66 -4.64 -19.18
N PHE A 560 -1.46 -4.05 -18.28
CA PHE A 560 -1.33 -2.65 -17.88
C PHE A 560 -0.51 -2.53 -16.61
N VAL A 561 0.46 -1.59 -16.61
CA VAL A 561 1.38 -1.34 -15.49
C VAL A 561 1.71 0.15 -15.41
N GLY A 562 1.66 0.73 -14.22
CA GLY A 562 2.11 2.09 -13.96
C GLY A 562 3.60 2.15 -13.58
N GLN A 563 4.17 3.37 -13.62
CA GLN A 563 5.58 3.63 -13.33
C GLN A 563 5.75 4.80 -12.35
N ASN A 564 6.88 4.79 -11.64
CA ASN A 564 7.27 5.82 -10.69
C ASN A 564 7.34 7.22 -11.30
N ASN A 565 7.81 7.33 -12.57
CA ASN A 565 7.91 8.59 -13.32
C ASN A 565 6.57 9.11 -13.87
N GLY A 566 5.47 8.41 -13.60
CA GLY A 566 4.13 8.75 -14.04
C GLY A 566 3.76 8.24 -15.43
N GLU A 567 4.59 7.45 -16.08
CA GLU A 567 4.18 6.73 -17.29
C GLU A 567 3.23 5.57 -16.93
N PHE A 568 2.22 5.38 -17.75
CA PHE A 568 1.31 4.25 -17.71
C PHE A 568 1.44 3.47 -19.00
N HIS A 569 1.69 2.17 -18.93
CA HIS A 569 2.07 1.33 -20.06
C HIS A 569 1.05 0.23 -20.31
N ALA A 570 0.95 -0.19 -21.58
CA ALA A 570 0.34 -1.46 -22.00
C ALA A 570 1.40 -2.29 -22.73
N PHE A 571 1.57 -3.53 -22.24
CA PHE A 571 2.44 -4.53 -22.84
C PHE A 571 1.61 -5.60 -23.52
N ASN A 572 2.16 -6.23 -24.57
CA ASN A 572 1.62 -7.45 -25.14
C ASN A 572 1.85 -8.60 -24.14
N ALA A 573 0.78 -9.26 -23.71
CA ALA A 573 0.84 -10.31 -22.69
C ALA A 573 1.65 -11.54 -23.11
N GLU A 574 1.68 -11.86 -24.43
CA GLU A 574 2.38 -13.03 -24.95
C GLU A 574 3.92 -12.85 -24.99
N ASN A 575 4.41 -11.63 -25.35
CA ASN A 575 5.82 -11.46 -25.69
C ASN A 575 6.52 -10.27 -25.01
N GLY A 576 5.82 -9.47 -24.20
CA GLY A 576 6.38 -8.34 -23.45
C GLY A 576 6.62 -7.07 -24.30
N GLU A 577 6.21 -7.03 -25.58
CA GLU A 577 6.36 -5.82 -26.37
C GLU A 577 5.54 -4.67 -25.79
N LYS A 578 6.19 -3.53 -25.49
CA LYS A 578 5.49 -2.34 -25.04
C LYS A 578 4.75 -1.66 -26.19
N LEU A 579 3.41 -1.78 -26.20
CA LEU A 579 2.56 -1.33 -27.30
C LEU A 579 2.09 0.11 -27.14
N TRP A 580 1.99 0.61 -25.91
CA TRP A 580 1.46 1.93 -25.60
C TRP A 580 2.05 2.50 -24.31
N SER A 581 2.14 3.84 -24.25
CA SER A 581 2.61 4.58 -23.08
C SER A 581 1.93 5.94 -23.01
N PHE A 582 1.56 6.37 -21.79
CA PHE A 582 0.89 7.65 -21.53
C PHE A 582 1.44 8.28 -20.26
N GLN A 583 1.83 9.57 -20.31
CA GLN A 583 2.27 10.31 -19.13
C GLN A 583 1.05 10.87 -18.38
N THR A 584 0.86 10.44 -17.15
CA THR A 584 -0.29 10.80 -16.28
C THR A 584 -0.08 12.07 -15.46
N GLY A 585 1.16 12.58 -15.38
CA GLY A 585 1.50 13.83 -14.69
C GLY A 585 1.95 13.67 -13.23
N ALA A 586 1.83 12.49 -12.65
CA ALA A 586 2.32 12.13 -11.30
C ALA A 586 2.66 10.64 -11.27
N GLY A 587 3.29 10.14 -10.21
CA GLY A 587 3.62 8.73 -10.07
C GLY A 587 2.37 7.85 -10.22
N ALA A 588 2.40 6.94 -11.19
CA ALA A 588 1.30 6.01 -11.49
C ALA A 588 1.52 4.71 -10.70
N ASN A 589 1.40 4.80 -9.38
CA ASN A 589 1.73 3.69 -8.47
C ASN A 589 0.54 2.81 -8.10
N THR A 590 -0.71 3.22 -8.42
CA THR A 590 -1.90 2.40 -8.15
C THR A 590 -2.04 1.25 -9.14
N THR A 591 -2.97 0.36 -8.86
CA THR A 591 -3.35 -0.71 -9.79
C THR A 591 -4.47 -0.20 -10.71
N ALA A 592 -4.38 -0.52 -12.00
CA ALA A 592 -5.43 -0.17 -12.96
C ALA A 592 -6.73 -0.96 -12.71
N THR A 593 -7.83 -0.45 -13.24
CA THR A 593 -9.15 -1.11 -13.24
C THR A 593 -9.69 -1.07 -14.67
N VAL A 594 -10.24 -2.19 -15.14
CA VAL A 594 -10.81 -2.32 -16.50
C VAL A 594 -12.27 -2.69 -16.38
N PHE A 595 -13.15 -1.90 -16.99
CA PHE A 595 -14.60 -2.04 -16.88
C PHE A 595 -15.30 -1.59 -18.18
N GLU A 596 -16.60 -1.83 -18.29
CA GLU A 596 -17.43 -1.34 -19.40
C GLU A 596 -18.36 -0.23 -18.88
N ASP A 597 -18.48 0.86 -19.61
CA ASP A 597 -19.44 1.90 -19.37
C ASP A 597 -20.13 2.30 -20.68
N GLU A 598 -21.46 2.24 -20.72
CA GLU A 598 -22.29 2.46 -21.92
C GLU A 598 -21.89 1.62 -23.14
N GLY A 599 -21.38 0.39 -22.94
CA GLY A 599 -20.96 -0.52 -24.01
C GLY A 599 -19.59 -0.17 -24.61
N GLU A 600 -18.74 0.52 -23.85
CA GLU A 600 -17.37 0.88 -24.20
C GLU A 600 -16.40 0.43 -23.10
N GLU A 601 -15.38 -0.32 -23.49
CA GLU A 601 -14.31 -0.70 -22.54
C GLU A 601 -13.48 0.49 -22.12
N LYS A 602 -13.29 0.65 -20.80
CA LYS A 602 -12.52 1.72 -20.19
C LYS A 602 -11.44 1.17 -19.28
N VAL A 603 -10.35 1.93 -19.17
CA VAL A 603 -9.23 1.64 -18.25
C VAL A 603 -9.02 2.83 -17.33
N ALA A 604 -9.04 2.62 -16.02
CA ALA A 604 -8.83 3.65 -15.01
C ALA A 604 -7.51 3.46 -14.27
N ILE A 605 -6.86 4.58 -13.88
CA ILE A 605 -5.70 4.59 -12.97
C ILE A 605 -5.65 5.88 -12.16
N TYR A 606 -5.28 5.79 -10.89
CA TYR A 606 -5.02 6.95 -10.04
C TYR A 606 -3.53 7.24 -9.96
N ALA A 607 -3.09 8.33 -10.56
CA ALA A 607 -1.72 8.84 -10.49
C ALA A 607 -1.61 9.87 -9.36
N GLY A 608 -1.36 9.38 -8.17
CA GLY A 608 -1.26 10.19 -6.94
C GLY A 608 0.16 10.23 -6.35
N GLY A 609 1.06 9.41 -6.87
CA GLY A 609 2.43 9.27 -6.34
C GLY A 609 2.51 8.41 -5.08
N ASN A 610 3.73 8.13 -4.64
CA ASN A 610 4.02 7.26 -3.50
C ASN A 610 5.11 7.87 -2.60
N SER A 611 4.83 7.94 -1.32
CA SER A 611 5.72 8.50 -0.29
C SER A 611 6.99 7.67 -0.11
N LEU A 612 6.87 6.34 0.00
CA LEU A 612 7.99 5.44 0.24
C LEU A 612 8.92 5.37 -0.99
N ALA A 613 8.34 5.32 -2.18
CA ALA A 613 9.09 5.32 -3.43
C ALA A 613 9.58 6.74 -3.86
N ALA A 614 9.21 7.77 -3.09
CA ALA A 614 9.54 9.17 -3.36
C ALA A 614 9.20 9.63 -4.79
N THR A 615 8.07 9.15 -5.32
CA THR A 615 7.62 9.47 -6.66
C THR A 615 6.90 10.83 -6.71
N PRO A 616 6.76 11.47 -7.89
CA PRO A 616 6.02 12.72 -8.01
C PRO A 616 4.58 12.59 -7.50
N HIS A 617 4.20 13.42 -6.54
CA HIS A 617 2.85 13.44 -6.00
C HIS A 617 1.87 14.16 -6.91
N GLY A 618 0.61 13.72 -6.92
CA GLY A 618 -0.46 14.28 -7.72
C GLY A 618 -1.84 13.87 -7.20
N GLU A 619 -2.87 14.27 -7.97
CA GLU A 619 -4.27 14.00 -7.65
C GLU A 619 -5.03 13.53 -8.90
N ASN A 620 -4.34 12.97 -9.91
CA ASN A 620 -4.86 12.71 -11.23
C ASN A 620 -5.53 11.34 -11.31
N PHE A 621 -6.84 11.28 -11.22
CA PHE A 621 -7.59 10.07 -11.55
C PHE A 621 -7.98 10.10 -13.03
N TRP A 622 -7.41 9.18 -13.80
CA TRP A 622 -7.59 9.07 -15.25
C TRP A 622 -8.51 7.91 -15.61
N VAL A 623 -9.37 8.14 -16.59
CA VAL A 623 -10.06 7.09 -17.35
C VAL A 623 -9.70 7.23 -18.82
N PHE A 624 -9.43 6.11 -19.47
CA PHE A 624 -9.01 6.00 -20.85
C PHE A 624 -10.01 5.18 -21.65
N SER A 625 -10.23 5.58 -22.91
CA SER A 625 -11.03 4.83 -23.88
C SER A 625 -10.47 4.98 -25.30
N LEU A 626 -10.96 4.15 -26.24
CA LEU A 626 -10.59 4.31 -27.67
C LEU A 626 -11.20 5.56 -28.29
N LYS A 627 -12.26 6.13 -27.69
CA LYS A 627 -12.87 7.38 -28.10
C LYS A 627 -12.30 8.60 -27.38
N GLY A 628 -11.44 8.38 -26.40
CA GLY A 628 -10.79 9.42 -25.64
C GLY A 628 -10.07 10.46 -26.50
N THR A 629 -10.05 11.70 -26.03
CA THR A 629 -9.50 12.84 -26.79
C THR A 629 -8.35 13.55 -26.09
N MET A 630 -8.14 13.28 -24.78
CA MET A 630 -7.11 13.92 -23.98
C MET A 630 -5.74 13.31 -24.26
N GLY A 631 -4.75 14.17 -24.50
CA GLY A 631 -3.37 13.78 -24.64
C GLY A 631 -2.65 13.67 -23.29
N PRO A 632 -1.40 13.15 -23.29
CA PRO A 632 -0.61 13.01 -22.09
C PRO A 632 -0.29 14.35 -21.43
N GLU A 633 -0.16 14.35 -20.12
CA GLU A 633 0.36 15.46 -19.34
C GLU A 633 1.86 15.69 -19.60
N LYS A 634 2.35 16.85 -19.22
CA LYS A 634 3.79 17.07 -19.18
C LYS A 634 4.34 16.34 -17.97
N GLY A 635 5.24 15.40 -18.22
CA GLY A 635 5.94 14.73 -17.14
C GLY A 635 6.62 15.74 -16.21
N THR A 636 6.55 15.54 -14.92
CA THR A 636 7.36 16.26 -13.96
C THR A 636 8.80 15.84 -14.20
N GLU A 637 9.63 16.73 -14.79
CA GLU A 637 11.07 16.51 -14.88
C GLU A 637 11.61 16.48 -13.42
N GLN A 638 11.58 15.33 -12.76
CA GLN A 638 12.52 15.09 -11.68
C GLN A 638 13.88 14.97 -12.33
N LYS A 639 14.71 16.01 -12.18
CA LYS A 639 16.13 15.84 -12.39
C LYS A 639 16.61 14.82 -11.37
N ALA A 640 16.78 13.58 -11.80
CA ALA A 640 17.59 12.61 -11.09
C ALA A 640 18.99 13.19 -10.99
N GLU A 641 19.31 13.83 -9.86
CA GLU A 641 20.71 14.14 -9.54
C GLU A 641 21.37 12.80 -9.20
N GLY A 642 21.95 12.19 -10.24
CA GLY A 642 22.93 11.13 -10.06
C GLY A 642 22.76 9.84 -10.87
N THR A 643 22.50 9.89 -12.17
CA THR A 643 22.95 8.81 -13.06
C THR A 643 23.23 9.39 -14.45
N GLU A 644 24.46 9.89 -14.64
CA GLU A 644 24.99 10.00 -16.00
C GLU A 644 25.33 8.57 -16.47
N HIS A 645 24.49 8.01 -17.34
CA HIS A 645 24.84 6.81 -18.09
C HIS A 645 25.97 7.15 -19.08
N ALA A 646 27.15 6.61 -18.82
CA ALA A 646 28.24 6.55 -19.78
C ALA A 646 27.94 5.48 -20.84
N GLY A 647 27.65 5.92 -22.05
CA GLY A 647 27.57 4.99 -23.16
C GLY A 647 27.20 5.62 -24.49
N GLU A 648 28.10 6.39 -25.11
CA GLU A 648 28.35 6.30 -26.54
C GLU A 648 29.62 7.09 -26.92
N LYS A 649 30.68 6.36 -27.26
CA LYS A 649 31.82 6.90 -27.93
C LYS A 649 31.46 7.27 -29.38
N LYS A 650 31.55 8.56 -29.73
CA LYS A 650 31.87 8.98 -31.10
C LYS A 650 33.15 9.78 -31.11
N GLU A 651 34.14 9.27 -31.83
CA GLU A 651 35.44 9.89 -32.07
C GLU A 651 35.34 11.15 -32.95
N GLY A 652 36.11 12.18 -32.55
CA GLY A 652 36.90 13.15 -33.30
C GLY A 652 36.21 14.41 -33.79
N PRO A 653 36.98 15.48 -34.07
CA PRO A 653 38.43 15.64 -33.93
C PRO A 653 38.88 16.86 -33.07
N GLU A 654 40.18 16.88 -32.80
CA GLU A 654 41.02 17.86 -32.10
C GLU A 654 40.86 19.33 -32.54
N GLY A 655 41.02 20.25 -31.57
CA GLY A 655 41.33 21.63 -31.88
C GLY A 655 41.09 22.64 -30.76
N GLU A 656 42.21 23.02 -30.12
CA GLU A 656 42.50 24.33 -29.54
C GLU A 656 41.91 24.74 -28.16
N THR A 657 42.80 24.73 -27.17
CA THR A 657 42.80 25.58 -25.98
C THR A 657 42.86 27.07 -26.38
N PRO A 658 42.23 27.98 -25.63
CA PRO A 658 43.02 28.93 -24.86
C PRO A 658 42.51 29.31 -23.44
N THR A 659 43.49 29.36 -22.56
CA THR A 659 43.83 30.40 -21.56
C THR A 659 42.74 30.94 -20.63
N GLU A 660 43.11 30.80 -19.36
CA GLU A 660 42.63 31.53 -18.17
C GLU A 660 42.47 33.06 -18.40
N GLU A 661 41.35 33.56 -17.88
CA GLU A 661 41.37 34.92 -17.31
C GLU A 661 40.52 34.98 -16.05
N THR A 662 41.17 35.28 -14.97
CA THR A 662 40.64 35.68 -13.68
C THR A 662 39.97 37.04 -13.78
N GLU A 663 38.71 37.19 -13.33
CA GLU A 663 38.21 38.50 -12.93
C GLU A 663 37.55 38.40 -11.55
N GLU A 664 38.21 39.04 -10.60
CA GLU A 664 37.62 39.50 -9.33
C GLU A 664 36.58 40.58 -9.64
N ALA A 665 35.39 40.42 -9.11
CA ALA A 665 34.48 41.55 -8.98
C ALA A 665 33.95 41.60 -7.55
N LYS A 666 34.31 42.72 -6.94
CA LYS A 666 33.89 43.20 -5.62
C LYS A 666 32.41 43.49 -5.52
N GLY A 667 31.85 43.12 -4.37
CA GLY A 667 31.06 43.96 -3.48
C GLY A 667 29.75 44.57 -4.00
N GLY A 668 28.70 44.30 -3.26
CA GLY A 668 27.46 45.08 -3.29
C GLY A 668 26.37 44.50 -2.44
N GLU A 669 26.32 44.93 -1.17
CA GLU A 669 25.15 45.22 -0.33
C GLU A 669 23.99 44.25 -0.18
N SER A 670 23.93 43.73 1.05
CA SER A 670 22.79 43.56 1.96
C SER A 670 21.37 43.74 1.37
N ALA A 671 20.59 42.68 1.47
CA ALA A 671 19.18 42.76 1.79
C ALA A 671 18.93 41.88 3.02
N GLU A 672 18.88 42.49 4.21
CA GLU A 672 18.26 41.94 5.40
C GLU A 672 16.76 41.82 5.15
N ALA A 673 16.23 40.59 5.31
CA ALA A 673 14.92 40.34 5.85
C ALA A 673 14.86 38.87 6.29
N GLY A 674 15.59 38.55 7.36
CA GLY A 674 15.35 37.35 8.15
C GLY A 674 14.10 37.58 9.02
N GLY A 675 12.93 37.23 8.58
CA GLY A 675 11.80 37.00 9.44
C GLY A 675 12.11 35.73 10.22
N THR A 676 12.16 35.80 11.55
CA THR A 676 12.15 34.62 12.41
C THR A 676 10.82 33.94 12.19
N GLY A 677 10.83 32.71 11.64
CA GLY A 677 9.61 31.91 11.46
C GLY A 677 8.87 31.69 12.77
N ASP A 678 7.59 31.41 12.72
CA ASP A 678 6.77 31.07 13.88
C ASP A 678 6.94 29.59 14.23
N ALA A 679 7.65 29.27 15.30
CA ALA A 679 7.88 27.90 15.74
C ALA A 679 6.58 27.14 16.12
N ALA A 680 5.54 27.86 16.59
CA ALA A 680 4.27 27.24 16.92
C ALA A 680 3.50 26.80 15.66
N ALA A 681 3.49 27.62 14.60
CA ALA A 681 2.97 27.25 13.29
C ALA A 681 3.86 26.17 12.63
N GLY A 682 5.19 26.27 12.81
CA GLY A 682 6.16 25.29 12.31
C GLY A 682 6.00 23.89 12.88
N LYS A 683 5.47 23.75 14.09
CA LYS A 683 5.15 22.45 14.68
C LYS A 683 4.12 21.68 13.86
N GLU A 684 3.11 22.37 13.36
CA GLU A 684 2.07 21.78 12.53
C GLU A 684 2.66 21.33 11.19
N VAL A 685 3.46 22.17 10.54
CA VAL A 685 4.18 21.83 9.30
C VAL A 685 5.12 20.65 9.51
N PHE A 686 5.84 20.59 10.62
CA PHE A 686 6.72 19.46 10.97
C PHE A 686 5.94 18.17 11.14
N ALA A 687 4.84 18.20 11.86
CA ALA A 687 3.98 17.03 12.09
C ALA A 687 3.41 16.46 10.77
N GLN A 688 3.09 17.33 9.82
CA GLN A 688 2.52 16.94 8.55
C GLN A 688 3.55 16.44 7.53
N ASN A 689 4.77 17.02 7.51
CA ASN A 689 5.71 16.80 6.40
C ASN A 689 7.06 16.19 6.82
N CYS A 690 7.46 16.26 8.07
CA CYS A 690 8.81 15.90 8.52
C CYS A 690 8.83 14.74 9.51
N SER A 691 7.77 14.61 10.31
CA SER A 691 7.68 13.63 11.40
C SER A 691 7.71 12.18 10.92
N THR A 692 7.26 11.92 9.72
CA THR A 692 7.27 10.58 9.09
C THR A 692 8.70 10.02 9.00
N CYS A 693 9.68 10.86 8.65
CA CYS A 693 11.08 10.44 8.54
C CYS A 693 11.87 10.71 9.83
N HIS A 694 11.68 11.89 10.46
CA HIS A 694 12.46 12.31 11.61
C HIS A 694 11.84 11.95 12.97
N GLY A 695 10.73 11.22 12.99
CA GLY A 695 9.96 10.93 14.20
C GLY A 695 9.17 12.15 14.70
N ALA A 696 8.10 11.96 15.46
CA ALA A 696 7.23 13.05 15.96
C ALA A 696 7.95 14.09 16.82
N THR A 697 9.09 13.72 17.40
CA THR A 697 9.92 14.58 18.23
C THR A 697 11.19 15.08 17.54
N GLY A 698 11.42 14.70 16.29
CA GLY A 698 12.63 15.05 15.53
C GLY A 698 13.91 14.35 16.00
N HIS A 699 13.77 13.29 16.82
CA HIS A 699 14.89 12.53 17.37
C HIS A 699 15.33 11.35 16.48
N GLY A 700 14.91 11.35 15.22
CA GLY A 700 15.12 10.26 14.30
C GLY A 700 14.13 9.10 14.50
N GLY A 701 14.20 8.05 13.67
CA GLY A 701 13.46 6.84 13.90
C GLY A 701 12.86 6.15 12.66
N ASN A 702 12.49 6.89 11.61
CA ASN A 702 11.80 6.32 10.46
C ASN A 702 12.55 6.59 9.14
N GLY A 703 13.88 6.40 9.14
CA GLY A 703 14.73 6.68 7.98
C GLY A 703 15.34 8.07 7.96
N GLY A 704 14.84 9.01 8.78
CA GLY A 704 15.43 10.33 8.97
C GLY A 704 16.38 10.37 10.19
N PRO A 705 17.48 11.13 10.12
CA PRO A 705 18.41 11.27 11.24
C PRO A 705 17.81 12.07 12.40
N ASP A 706 18.39 11.89 13.60
CA ASP A 706 18.13 12.75 14.75
C ASP A 706 18.58 14.19 14.45
N LEU A 707 17.62 15.10 14.32
CA LEU A 707 17.85 16.50 13.95
C LEU A 707 18.75 17.25 14.93
N ARG A 708 18.82 16.84 16.20
CA ARG A 708 19.71 17.43 17.20
C ARG A 708 21.19 17.23 16.87
N THR A 709 21.49 16.17 16.10
CA THR A 709 22.86 15.85 15.68
C THR A 709 23.24 16.52 14.36
N MET A 710 22.28 16.99 13.58
CA MET A 710 22.47 17.53 12.24
C MET A 710 23.02 18.96 12.28
N PRO A 711 24.17 19.26 11.61
CA PRO A 711 24.77 20.59 11.61
C PRO A 711 23.86 21.69 11.06
N LEU A 712 23.12 21.39 9.96
CA LEU A 712 22.23 22.36 9.32
C LEU A 712 20.97 22.65 10.14
N ALA A 713 20.49 21.69 10.93
CA ALA A 713 19.35 21.88 11.82
C ALA A 713 19.62 22.84 12.99
N LYS A 714 20.90 23.21 13.25
CA LYS A 714 21.30 24.08 14.36
C LYS A 714 21.13 25.57 14.10
N THR A 715 20.81 25.97 12.89
CA THR A 715 20.60 27.36 12.50
C THR A 715 19.38 27.52 11.62
N GLN A 716 18.65 28.62 11.78
CA GLN A 716 17.48 28.95 10.97
C GLN A 716 17.77 28.83 9.46
N ALA A 717 18.81 29.50 8.99
CA ALA A 717 19.20 29.50 7.59
C ALA A 717 19.65 28.09 7.08
N GLY A 718 20.28 27.30 7.96
CA GLY A 718 20.67 25.93 7.64
C GLY A 718 19.48 25.03 7.50
N ALA A 719 18.52 25.08 8.41
CA ALA A 719 17.30 24.33 8.40
C ALA A 719 16.41 24.74 7.19
N GLU A 720 16.23 26.05 6.95
CA GLU A 720 15.51 26.55 5.77
C GLU A 720 16.13 26.05 4.45
N LYS A 721 17.46 26.10 4.36
CA LYS A 721 18.16 25.60 3.17
C LYS A 721 17.93 24.10 2.98
N GLN A 722 18.06 23.30 4.04
CA GLN A 722 17.87 21.85 3.97
C GLN A 722 16.44 21.48 3.60
N VAL A 723 15.45 22.17 4.18
CA VAL A 723 14.04 21.97 3.82
C VAL A 723 13.76 22.41 2.39
N THR A 724 14.33 23.54 1.96
CA THR A 724 14.13 24.07 0.61
C THR A 724 14.72 23.16 -0.47
N ASP A 725 15.99 22.78 -0.28
CA ASP A 725 16.78 22.13 -1.34
C ASP A 725 16.85 20.61 -1.21
N GLY A 726 16.49 20.05 -0.04
CA GLY A 726 16.64 18.62 0.24
C GLY A 726 18.10 18.18 0.34
N GLY A 727 18.36 16.90 0.14
CA GLY A 727 19.68 16.29 0.10
C GLY A 727 19.95 15.34 1.26
N GLY A 728 20.89 14.40 1.08
CA GLY A 728 21.19 13.34 2.07
C GLY A 728 20.03 12.36 2.32
N GLY A 729 19.19 12.14 1.30
CA GLY A 729 17.98 11.30 1.43
C GLY A 729 16.70 12.07 1.83
N MET A 730 16.82 13.36 2.17
CA MET A 730 15.68 14.22 2.45
C MET A 730 15.15 14.84 1.14
N PRO A 731 13.85 14.76 0.83
CA PRO A 731 13.26 15.41 -0.34
C PRO A 731 13.36 16.94 -0.24
N ALA A 732 13.37 17.62 -1.40
CA ALA A 732 13.28 19.07 -1.47
C ALA A 732 11.82 19.50 -1.34
N PHE A 733 11.53 20.43 -0.41
CA PHE A 733 10.17 20.93 -0.20
C PHE A 733 9.89 22.26 -0.92
N LYS A 734 10.82 22.72 -1.77
CA LYS A 734 10.62 23.89 -2.62
C LYS A 734 9.57 23.60 -3.67
N GLY A 735 8.40 24.18 -3.52
CA GLY A 735 7.24 23.94 -4.41
C GLY A 735 6.12 23.14 -3.74
N THR A 736 6.41 22.46 -2.62
CA THR A 736 5.43 21.77 -1.78
C THR A 736 5.04 22.63 -0.59
N LEU A 737 6.01 23.33 0.00
CA LEU A 737 5.80 24.27 1.11
C LEU A 737 6.03 25.71 0.63
N SER A 738 5.21 26.63 1.10
CA SER A 738 5.44 28.06 0.91
C SER A 738 6.69 28.54 1.66
N SER A 739 7.27 29.65 1.24
CA SER A 739 8.45 30.23 1.92
C SER A 739 8.18 30.53 3.40
N GLU A 740 6.93 30.82 3.77
CA GLU A 740 6.50 31.05 5.15
C GLU A 740 6.50 29.73 5.94
N GLU A 741 5.96 28.66 5.40
CA GLU A 741 5.94 27.32 6.03
C GLU A 741 7.35 26.75 6.18
N ILE A 742 8.24 26.96 5.21
CA ILE A 742 9.66 26.59 5.29
C ILE A 742 10.34 27.35 6.43
N SER A 743 10.09 28.66 6.56
CA SER A 743 10.66 29.44 7.64
C SER A 743 10.10 29.03 9.00
N ASN A 744 8.82 28.74 9.09
CA ASN A 744 8.14 28.31 10.31
C ASN A 744 8.64 26.93 10.77
N VAL A 745 8.74 25.94 9.89
CA VAL A 745 9.25 24.62 10.26
C VAL A 745 10.74 24.66 10.64
N ALA A 746 11.53 25.50 9.99
CA ALA A 746 12.93 25.72 10.37
C ALA A 746 13.05 26.33 11.79
N ALA A 747 12.19 27.29 12.14
CA ALA A 747 12.12 27.84 13.48
C ALA A 747 11.77 26.76 14.52
N TYR A 748 10.78 25.93 14.25
CA TYR A 748 10.41 24.82 15.12
C TYR A 748 11.55 23.82 15.34
N VAL A 749 12.26 23.44 14.28
CA VAL A 749 13.41 22.54 14.37
C VAL A 749 14.52 23.16 15.24
N VAL A 750 14.85 24.41 15.00
CA VAL A 750 15.95 25.08 15.72
C VAL A 750 15.61 25.36 17.20
N GLU A 751 14.41 25.84 17.48
CA GLU A 751 14.03 26.31 18.82
C GLU A 751 13.51 25.20 19.72
N GLU A 752 12.73 24.28 19.17
CA GLU A 752 11.98 23.28 19.93
C GLU A 752 12.59 21.89 19.90
N ILE A 753 13.26 21.50 18.80
CA ILE A 753 13.92 20.19 18.68
C ILE A 753 15.38 20.25 19.06
N VAL A 754 16.14 21.16 18.46
CA VAL A 754 17.60 21.29 18.68
C VAL A 754 17.91 22.10 19.90
N GLY A 755 17.08 23.11 20.23
CA GLY A 755 17.29 24.02 21.37
C GLY A 755 16.94 23.44 22.75
N LYS A 756 16.31 22.28 22.80
CA LYS A 756 16.01 21.53 24.03
C LYS A 756 17.03 20.44 24.27
#